data_3f99887a37aa54d7b9282ffd8dee3e73
#
_entry.id   3f99887a37aa54d7b9282ffd8dee3e73
#
_cell.length_a   1.000
_cell.length_b   1.000
_cell.length_c   1.000
_cell.angle_alpha   90.00
_cell.angle_beta   90.00
_cell.angle_gamma   90.00
#
_symmetry.space_group_name_H-M   'P 1'
#
loop_
_entity.id
_entity.type
_entity.pdbx_description
1 polymer ?
#
loop_
_entity_poly.entity_id
_entity_poly.type
_entity_poly.pdbx_seq_one_letter_code
_entity_poly.pdbx_strand_id
1 'polypeptide(L)'
;MNTDNGGGPRMPKFNMNWIYALVIISLAVAFFATGKDGGLGNTSVSVKKDYTQFVEYVNKGWASRVVVNKNESTLKMYVRPEHINDIFKAHVKQTGPEPYVVVEIGSVDNLETMLNQAIKTKKITGFSYNNEKGNVFTDILLSLLPWVLLIAFWMWMMRRMSGGGGGAGGVFNVGKSKAKLYEKADELNITFKDVAGQEGAKQEVQEIVEFLKNPKKYTDVGGKIPKGALLIGPPGTGKTLLAKAVAGEAAVPFFSMSGSDFVEMFVGVGASRVRDVFKQAKEKAPCIIFIDEIDAVGRARSKNPAMGGNDERENTLNALLTEMDGFGSNSGVIVLAATNRVDMLDKALLRAGRFDRQIRVDLPDLPERKAIFQVHMKPLKLDKNIDLDLLARQTPGFSGADIANVCNEAALIAARHDKKEVGYQDFLDAVDRIVGGLEKKTKVMTADEKRTIAIHEAGHATVSWFCEFANPLIKVTIVPRGQALGAAWYMPEERPISTKEQMLDEMCSLLGGRAAEQLFTGHISTGAMNDLERATKAAFSMVTYYGMSDKLPNICYYDNSEYGFQKPYSEKTACLIDEEVLKIVNQLYDRAKQILDEHKEGHAQLAQLLVDKEVVMAEDVERIFGKRPWSSRTQELMAEEEKNELRLENMPEAVRKAQEEHEKAEAEKDDHAEDDTEDKEKE
;
A
#
# COMPACT_ATOMS: atom_id res chain seq x y z
N MET A 1 -41.62 28.47 30.59
CA MET A 1 -42.17 29.42 29.61
C MET A 1 -41.58 29.10 28.26
N ASN A 2 -42.43 28.69 27.39
CA ASN A 2 -42.24 28.36 25.97
C ASN A 2 -41.70 29.52 25.14
N THR A 3 -40.95 29.24 24.12
CA THR A 3 -41.11 29.74 22.74
C THR A 3 -40.21 28.85 21.85
N ASP A 4 -40.73 27.87 21.17
CA ASP A 4 -41.28 27.83 19.82
C ASP A 4 -40.24 28.19 18.73
N ASN A 5 -39.71 27.17 18.05
CA ASN A 5 -40.18 26.60 16.78
C ASN A 5 -40.04 27.52 15.55
N GLY A 6 -39.11 27.23 14.72
CA GLY A 6 -39.04 27.61 13.31
C GLY A 6 -38.83 26.36 12.45
N GLY A 7 -39.87 25.54 12.27
CA GLY A 7 -39.88 24.43 11.32
C GLY A 7 -40.02 24.93 9.90
N GLY A 8 -38.94 24.94 9.13
CA GLY A 8 -38.97 25.08 7.67
C GLY A 8 -39.56 23.82 7.02
N PRO A 9 -40.28 23.93 5.90
CA PRO A 9 -40.96 22.81 5.25
C PRO A 9 -39.93 21.78 4.77
N ARG A 10 -40.10 20.53 5.23
CA ARG A 10 -39.29 19.37 4.76
C ARG A 10 -39.63 19.12 3.29
N MET A 11 -38.64 19.36 2.41
CA MET A 11 -38.76 18.99 1.00
C MET A 11 -38.82 17.45 0.85
N PRO A 12 -39.68 16.93 -0.05
CA PRO A 12 -39.78 15.52 -0.33
C PRO A 12 -38.44 15.01 -0.92
N LYS A 13 -37.92 13.92 -0.40
CA LYS A 13 -36.74 13.23 -0.94
C LYS A 13 -37.10 12.71 -2.33
N PHE A 14 -36.58 13.34 -3.37
CA PHE A 14 -36.73 12.89 -4.75
C PHE A 14 -35.97 11.56 -4.92
N ASN A 15 -36.71 10.51 -5.21
CA ASN A 15 -36.18 9.18 -5.42
C ASN A 15 -35.55 9.16 -6.85
N MET A 16 -34.23 8.99 -6.95
CA MET A 16 -33.47 8.94 -8.22
C MET A 16 -34.02 7.88 -9.21
N ASN A 17 -34.71 6.88 -8.70
CA ASN A 17 -35.32 5.82 -9.51
C ASN A 17 -36.40 6.36 -10.49
N TRP A 18 -37.05 7.49 -10.19
CA TRP A 18 -38.03 8.12 -11.09
C TRP A 18 -37.36 8.72 -12.34
N ILE A 19 -36.13 9.21 -12.21
CA ILE A 19 -35.38 9.77 -13.34
C ILE A 19 -34.95 8.64 -14.29
N TYR A 20 -34.50 7.51 -13.73
CA TYR A 20 -34.20 6.34 -14.54
C TYR A 20 -35.43 5.77 -15.22
N ALA A 21 -36.58 5.72 -14.56
CA ALA A 21 -37.85 5.32 -15.16
C ALA A 21 -38.27 6.26 -16.32
N LEU A 22 -38.10 7.58 -16.17
CA LEU A 22 -38.39 8.56 -17.21
C LEU A 22 -37.46 8.43 -18.42
N VAL A 23 -36.18 8.20 -18.19
CA VAL A 23 -35.18 7.96 -19.26
C VAL A 23 -35.46 6.63 -19.99
N ILE A 24 -35.80 5.58 -19.25
CA ILE A 24 -36.14 4.29 -19.84
C ILE A 24 -37.47 4.40 -20.66
N ILE A 25 -38.48 5.11 -20.15
CA ILE A 25 -39.71 5.33 -20.86
C ILE A 25 -39.46 6.20 -22.10
N SER A 26 -38.64 7.24 -22.02
CA SER A 26 -38.26 8.07 -23.17
C SER A 26 -37.49 7.30 -24.22
N LEU A 27 -36.57 6.45 -23.83
CA LEU A 27 -35.81 5.54 -24.74
C LEU A 27 -36.75 4.49 -25.35
N ALA A 28 -37.67 3.93 -24.58
CA ALA A 28 -38.66 2.99 -25.08
C ALA A 28 -39.60 3.65 -26.09
N VAL A 29 -40.11 4.86 -25.79
CA VAL A 29 -40.95 5.64 -26.73
C VAL A 29 -40.14 6.01 -27.98
N ALA A 30 -38.90 6.42 -27.86
CA ALA A 30 -38.03 6.68 -29.01
C ALA A 30 -37.77 5.40 -29.85
N PHE A 31 -37.52 4.28 -29.18
CA PHE A 31 -37.33 2.99 -29.85
C PHE A 31 -38.57 2.50 -30.58
N PHE A 32 -39.76 2.69 -29.99
CA PHE A 32 -41.05 2.37 -30.64
C PHE A 32 -41.45 3.39 -31.73
N ALA A 33 -41.05 4.66 -31.58
CA ALA A 33 -41.34 5.69 -32.59
C ALA A 33 -40.40 5.66 -33.81
N THR A 34 -39.16 5.17 -33.67
CA THR A 34 -38.17 5.08 -34.73
C THR A 34 -38.19 3.72 -35.46
N GLY A 35 -38.87 2.73 -34.91
CA GLY A 35 -39.13 1.47 -35.63
C GLY A 35 -40.09 1.69 -36.77
N LYS A 36 -39.55 1.77 -37.97
CA LYS A 36 -40.28 2.01 -39.25
C LYS A 36 -41.33 0.96 -39.61
N ASP A 37 -41.64 -0.03 -38.74
CA ASP A 37 -42.60 -1.11 -38.99
C ASP A 37 -43.37 -1.57 -37.75
N GLY A 38 -43.65 -0.70 -36.80
CA GLY A 38 -44.29 -1.05 -35.53
C GLY A 38 -45.61 -0.30 -35.24
N GLY A 39 -46.53 -0.26 -36.17
CA GLY A 39 -47.93 0.08 -35.85
C GLY A 39 -48.54 -1.09 -35.03
N LEU A 40 -49.13 -0.79 -33.89
CA LEU A 40 -50.02 -1.71 -33.15
C LEU A 40 -51.19 -2.13 -34.07
N GLY A 41 -51.07 -3.13 -34.88
CA GLY A 41 -52.14 -3.66 -35.74
C GLY A 41 -51.64 -4.42 -36.94
N ASN A 42 -51.69 -5.74 -36.88
CA ASN A 42 -51.42 -6.71 -37.92
C ASN A 42 -49.93 -6.91 -38.32
N THR A 43 -49.25 -7.73 -37.62
CA THR A 43 -47.97 -8.33 -38.03
C THR A 43 -48.23 -9.40 -39.11
N SER A 44 -48.27 -8.98 -40.38
CA SER A 44 -48.11 -9.93 -41.47
C SER A 44 -46.64 -10.17 -41.71
N VAL A 45 -46.20 -11.40 -41.57
CA VAL A 45 -44.79 -11.78 -41.83
C VAL A 45 -44.52 -11.63 -43.34
N SER A 46 -43.60 -10.71 -43.66
CA SER A 46 -43.10 -10.55 -45.02
C SER A 46 -41.81 -11.37 -45.20
N VAL A 47 -41.69 -12.10 -46.28
CA VAL A 47 -40.49 -12.84 -46.66
C VAL A 47 -39.82 -12.12 -47.81
N LYS A 48 -38.55 -11.74 -47.68
CA LYS A 48 -37.74 -11.22 -48.78
C LYS A 48 -37.40 -12.33 -49.75
N LYS A 49 -37.58 -12.11 -51.07
CA LYS A 49 -37.24 -13.01 -52.13
C LYS A 49 -36.52 -12.26 -53.25
N ASP A 50 -35.78 -13.04 -54.07
CA ASP A 50 -35.05 -12.47 -55.22
C ASP A 50 -35.99 -12.19 -56.39
N TYR A 51 -35.59 -11.26 -57.26
CA TYR A 51 -36.35 -10.88 -58.43
C TYR A 51 -36.62 -12.07 -59.37
N THR A 52 -35.67 -13.00 -59.49
CA THR A 52 -35.84 -14.23 -60.31
C THR A 52 -36.96 -15.11 -59.77
N GLN A 53 -37.07 -15.29 -58.47
CA GLN A 53 -38.14 -16.08 -57.85
C GLN A 53 -39.50 -15.36 -57.95
N PHE A 54 -39.53 -14.04 -57.89
CA PHE A 54 -40.73 -13.26 -58.13
C PHE A 54 -41.27 -13.50 -59.57
N VAL A 55 -40.42 -13.44 -60.59
CA VAL A 55 -40.79 -13.71 -61.99
C VAL A 55 -41.32 -15.12 -62.14
N GLU A 56 -40.72 -16.10 -61.52
CA GLU A 56 -41.16 -17.50 -61.49
C GLU A 56 -42.57 -17.63 -60.86
N TYR A 57 -42.80 -16.97 -59.68
CA TYR A 57 -44.12 -17.04 -59.03
C TYR A 57 -45.22 -16.35 -59.82
N VAL A 58 -44.92 -15.23 -60.46
CA VAL A 58 -45.88 -14.58 -61.41
C VAL A 58 -46.18 -15.50 -62.61
N ASN A 59 -45.16 -16.13 -63.16
CA ASN A 59 -45.35 -17.05 -64.32
C ASN A 59 -46.15 -18.31 -63.97
N LYS A 60 -46.02 -18.81 -62.73
CA LYS A 60 -46.79 -19.92 -62.18
C LYS A 60 -48.23 -19.53 -61.77
N GLY A 61 -48.57 -18.24 -61.84
CA GLY A 61 -49.88 -17.73 -61.44
C GLY A 61 -50.12 -17.70 -59.91
N TRP A 62 -49.07 -17.73 -59.04
CA TRP A 62 -49.15 -17.76 -57.62
C TRP A 62 -49.35 -16.34 -56.99
N ALA A 63 -49.12 -15.30 -57.79
CA ALA A 63 -49.38 -13.92 -57.42
C ALA A 63 -50.84 -13.56 -57.55
N SER A 64 -51.41 -12.85 -56.59
CA SER A 64 -52.71 -12.23 -56.59
C SER A 64 -52.63 -10.84 -57.23
N ARG A 65 -51.98 -9.94 -56.54
CA ARG A 65 -51.74 -8.54 -56.93
C ARG A 65 -50.30 -8.11 -56.59
N VAL A 66 -49.83 -7.07 -57.30
CA VAL A 66 -48.49 -6.51 -57.06
C VAL A 66 -48.65 -5.02 -56.76
N VAL A 67 -47.97 -4.55 -55.71
CA VAL A 67 -47.90 -3.11 -55.34
C VAL A 67 -46.43 -2.70 -55.45
N VAL A 68 -46.14 -1.73 -56.30
CA VAL A 68 -44.79 -1.23 -56.56
C VAL A 68 -44.57 0.08 -55.79
N ASN A 69 -43.55 0.14 -54.99
CA ASN A 69 -43.08 1.36 -54.32
C ASN A 69 -41.89 1.95 -55.10
N LYS A 70 -42.12 3.03 -55.83
CA LYS A 70 -41.09 3.67 -56.66
C LYS A 70 -40.00 4.33 -55.83
N ASN A 71 -40.34 4.85 -54.63
CA ASN A 71 -39.40 5.56 -53.79
C ASN A 71 -38.39 4.66 -53.09
N GLU A 72 -38.77 3.43 -52.76
CA GLU A 72 -37.92 2.44 -52.10
C GLU A 72 -37.34 1.40 -53.05
N SER A 73 -37.64 1.49 -54.35
CA SER A 73 -37.23 0.47 -55.34
C SER A 73 -37.61 -0.95 -54.93
N THR A 74 -38.77 -1.12 -54.31
CA THR A 74 -39.28 -2.40 -53.82
C THR A 74 -40.69 -2.67 -54.38
N LEU A 75 -41.05 -3.94 -54.47
CA LEU A 75 -42.40 -4.36 -54.74
C LEU A 75 -42.90 -5.35 -53.68
N LYS A 76 -44.20 -5.29 -53.41
CA LYS A 76 -44.95 -6.23 -52.59
C LYS A 76 -45.83 -7.07 -53.47
N MET A 77 -45.54 -8.37 -53.56
CA MET A 77 -46.33 -9.35 -54.26
C MET A 77 -47.25 -10.08 -53.28
N TYR A 78 -48.53 -9.89 -53.39
CA TYR A 78 -49.54 -10.61 -52.59
C TYR A 78 -49.75 -11.99 -53.19
N VAL A 79 -49.78 -13.03 -52.34
CA VAL A 79 -49.82 -14.42 -52.69
C VAL A 79 -51.28 -14.94 -52.69
N ARG A 80 -51.65 -15.76 -53.63
CA ARG A 80 -52.99 -16.42 -53.63
C ARG A 80 -53.05 -17.43 -52.46
N PRO A 81 -54.21 -17.54 -51.77
CA PRO A 81 -54.36 -18.39 -50.57
C PRO A 81 -53.94 -19.85 -50.81
N GLU A 82 -54.16 -20.37 -52.06
CA GLU A 82 -53.88 -21.71 -52.40
C GLU A 82 -52.36 -22.08 -52.42
N HIS A 83 -51.47 -21.07 -52.53
CA HIS A 83 -50.05 -21.24 -52.68
C HIS A 83 -49.23 -20.65 -51.54
N ILE A 84 -49.87 -20.30 -50.40
CA ILE A 84 -49.20 -19.76 -49.21
C ILE A 84 -48.20 -20.77 -48.63
N ASN A 85 -48.59 -22.05 -48.60
CA ASN A 85 -47.74 -23.13 -48.10
C ASN A 85 -46.45 -23.34 -48.94
N ASP A 86 -46.53 -23.14 -50.23
CA ASP A 86 -45.41 -23.33 -51.14
C ASP A 86 -44.35 -22.26 -51.05
N ILE A 87 -44.77 -21.01 -50.72
CA ILE A 87 -43.88 -19.85 -50.65
C ILE A 87 -43.36 -19.61 -49.24
N PHE A 88 -44.22 -19.75 -48.18
CA PHE A 88 -43.87 -19.41 -46.78
C PHE A 88 -43.37 -20.62 -45.98
N LYS A 89 -43.57 -21.87 -46.44
CA LYS A 89 -43.06 -23.09 -45.78
C LYS A 89 -43.19 -23.10 -44.27
N ALA A 90 -42.06 -22.95 -43.55
CA ALA A 90 -42.01 -23.00 -42.06
C ALA A 90 -42.74 -21.83 -41.36
N HIS A 91 -43.05 -20.74 -42.08
CA HIS A 91 -43.66 -19.53 -41.51
C HIS A 91 -45.17 -19.39 -41.75
N VAL A 92 -45.81 -20.40 -42.26
CA VAL A 92 -47.25 -20.40 -42.58
C VAL A 92 -48.17 -20.03 -41.42
N LYS A 93 -47.81 -20.41 -40.18
CA LYS A 93 -48.61 -20.11 -38.98
C LYS A 93 -48.51 -18.64 -38.53
N GLN A 94 -47.61 -17.86 -39.11
CA GLN A 94 -47.35 -16.46 -38.75
C GLN A 94 -47.78 -15.48 -39.83
N THR A 95 -48.35 -15.96 -40.92
CA THR A 95 -48.84 -15.11 -42.02
C THR A 95 -50.15 -14.50 -41.62
N GLY A 96 -50.28 -13.16 -41.76
CA GLY A 96 -51.53 -12.44 -41.57
C GLY A 96 -52.57 -12.71 -42.67
N PRO A 97 -53.71 -12.02 -42.63
CA PRO A 97 -54.83 -12.28 -43.56
C PRO A 97 -54.48 -12.03 -45.07
N GLU A 98 -53.47 -11.20 -45.35
CA GLU A 98 -52.98 -10.95 -46.71
C GLU A 98 -51.44 -11.09 -46.76
N PRO A 99 -50.88 -12.32 -46.88
CA PRO A 99 -49.44 -12.51 -46.90
C PRO A 99 -48.83 -12.01 -48.23
N TYR A 100 -47.69 -11.33 -48.09
CA TYR A 100 -46.98 -10.77 -49.22
C TYR A 100 -45.49 -11.06 -49.20
N VAL A 101 -44.87 -11.07 -50.33
CA VAL A 101 -43.41 -11.20 -50.52
C VAL A 101 -42.87 -9.85 -50.94
N VAL A 102 -41.74 -9.44 -50.32
CA VAL A 102 -41.02 -8.21 -50.66
C VAL A 102 -39.86 -8.55 -51.59
N VAL A 103 -39.74 -7.83 -52.68
CA VAL A 103 -38.68 -8.02 -53.67
C VAL A 103 -38.07 -6.67 -54.04
N GLU A 104 -36.76 -6.60 -54.13
CA GLU A 104 -36.03 -5.43 -54.59
C GLU A 104 -36.03 -5.41 -56.15
N ILE A 105 -36.28 -4.23 -56.74
CA ILE A 105 -36.37 -4.06 -58.16
C ILE A 105 -35.27 -3.14 -58.68
N GLY A 106 -34.60 -3.52 -59.77
CA GLY A 106 -33.53 -2.71 -60.37
C GLY A 106 -34.02 -1.67 -61.37
N SER A 107 -35.06 -2.00 -62.18
CA SER A 107 -35.63 -1.10 -63.21
C SER A 107 -37.14 -1.24 -63.24
N VAL A 108 -37.83 -0.09 -63.15
CA VAL A 108 -39.32 -0.03 -63.14
C VAL A 108 -39.93 -0.26 -64.56
N ASP A 109 -39.24 0.22 -65.58
CA ASP A 109 -39.80 0.17 -66.97
C ASP A 109 -39.94 -1.28 -67.55
N ASN A 110 -38.91 -2.10 -67.25
CA ASN A 110 -38.96 -3.54 -67.66
C ASN A 110 -39.95 -4.31 -66.77
N LEU A 111 -40.14 -3.96 -65.55
CA LEU A 111 -41.11 -4.54 -64.62
C LEU A 111 -42.56 -4.27 -65.13
N GLU A 112 -42.83 -3.04 -65.54
CA GLU A 112 -44.14 -2.64 -66.00
C GLU A 112 -44.59 -3.39 -67.24
N THR A 113 -43.66 -3.59 -68.17
CA THR A 113 -43.91 -4.39 -69.37
C THR A 113 -44.27 -5.86 -69.04
N MET A 114 -43.55 -6.46 -68.13
CA MET A 114 -43.77 -7.81 -67.60
C MET A 114 -45.10 -7.94 -66.85
N LEU A 115 -45.43 -7.00 -66.00
CA LEU A 115 -46.70 -6.99 -65.25
C LEU A 115 -47.91 -6.80 -66.15
N ASN A 116 -47.82 -5.96 -67.17
CA ASN A 116 -48.87 -5.78 -68.17
C ASN A 116 -49.08 -7.05 -68.95
N GLN A 117 -48.01 -7.80 -69.32
CA GLN A 117 -48.14 -9.08 -69.99
C GLN A 117 -48.76 -10.16 -69.07
N ALA A 118 -48.42 -10.14 -67.76
CA ALA A 118 -48.97 -11.04 -66.73
C ALA A 118 -50.48 -10.80 -66.52
N ILE A 119 -50.95 -9.55 -66.59
CA ILE A 119 -52.39 -9.22 -66.58
C ILE A 119 -53.10 -9.75 -67.78
N LYS A 120 -52.55 -9.52 -69.00
CA LYS A 120 -53.15 -10.01 -70.24
C LYS A 120 -53.28 -11.52 -70.24
N THR A 121 -52.37 -12.27 -69.66
CA THR A 121 -52.37 -13.72 -69.51
C THR A 121 -53.15 -14.20 -68.26
N LYS A 122 -53.86 -13.34 -67.53
CA LYS A 122 -54.65 -13.62 -66.29
C LYS A 122 -53.87 -14.29 -65.22
N LYS A 123 -52.53 -14.11 -65.16
CA LYS A 123 -51.65 -14.63 -64.10
C LYS A 123 -51.69 -13.79 -62.84
N ILE A 124 -51.95 -12.48 -62.94
CA ILE A 124 -52.18 -11.56 -61.81
C ILE A 124 -53.46 -10.79 -62.02
N THR A 125 -54.09 -10.34 -60.93
CA THR A 125 -55.35 -9.62 -60.99
C THR A 125 -55.15 -8.11 -61.29
N GLY A 126 -54.02 -7.57 -60.98
CA GLY A 126 -53.64 -6.15 -61.21
C GLY A 126 -52.37 -5.73 -60.47
N PHE A 127 -51.87 -4.56 -60.83
CA PHE A 127 -50.83 -3.93 -60.11
C PHE A 127 -51.14 -2.47 -59.83
N SER A 128 -50.56 -1.87 -58.78
CA SER A 128 -50.71 -0.47 -58.42
C SER A 128 -49.37 0.10 -57.96
N TYR A 129 -49.26 1.43 -58.11
CA TYR A 129 -48.13 2.19 -57.55
C TYR A 129 -48.55 2.84 -56.25
N ASN A 130 -47.71 2.69 -55.21
CA ASN A 130 -47.88 3.43 -53.95
C ASN A 130 -46.95 4.65 -53.96
N ASN A 131 -47.50 5.84 -54.05
CA ASN A 131 -46.78 7.10 -53.99
C ASN A 131 -47.13 7.83 -52.68
N GLU A 132 -46.85 7.25 -51.54
CA GLU A 132 -46.95 7.99 -50.27
C GLU A 132 -45.84 9.06 -50.25
N LYS A 133 -46.23 10.32 -50.49
CA LYS A 133 -45.41 11.48 -50.14
C LYS A 133 -45.48 11.62 -48.63
N GLY A 134 -44.52 11.04 -47.89
CA GLY A 134 -44.32 11.36 -46.48
C GLY A 134 -44.14 12.89 -46.35
N ASN A 135 -44.87 13.51 -45.42
CA ASN A 135 -44.71 14.94 -45.14
C ASN A 135 -43.30 15.12 -44.50
N VAL A 136 -42.30 15.42 -45.31
CA VAL A 136 -40.92 15.64 -44.92
C VAL A 136 -40.80 16.66 -43.75
N PHE A 137 -41.76 17.59 -43.71
CA PHE A 137 -41.80 18.61 -42.63
C PHE A 137 -42.23 18.03 -41.29
N THR A 138 -43.16 17.08 -41.22
CA THR A 138 -43.58 16.40 -40.00
C THR A 138 -42.49 15.40 -39.53
N ASP A 139 -41.80 14.77 -40.41
CA ASP A 139 -40.71 13.86 -40.05
C ASP A 139 -39.46 14.58 -39.50
N ILE A 140 -39.13 15.73 -40.09
CA ILE A 140 -38.07 16.62 -39.56
C ILE A 140 -38.49 17.20 -38.21
N LEU A 141 -39.71 17.65 -38.05
CA LEU A 141 -40.20 18.18 -36.79
C LEU A 141 -40.23 17.13 -35.68
N LEU A 142 -40.66 15.90 -36.02
CA LEU A 142 -40.68 14.79 -35.06
C LEU A 142 -39.27 14.33 -34.66
N SER A 143 -38.32 14.36 -35.62
CA SER A 143 -36.91 13.99 -35.34
C SER A 143 -36.16 15.01 -34.54
N LEU A 144 -36.53 16.31 -34.63
CA LEU A 144 -35.95 17.42 -33.83
C LEU A 144 -36.55 17.54 -32.43
N LEU A 145 -37.79 17.07 -32.23
CA LEU A 145 -38.50 17.18 -30.94
C LEU A 145 -37.73 16.59 -29.76
N PRO A 146 -37.12 15.38 -29.84
CA PRO A 146 -36.33 14.84 -28.74
C PRO A 146 -35.11 15.71 -28.39
N TRP A 147 -34.47 16.29 -29.40
CA TRP A 147 -33.30 17.16 -29.21
C TRP A 147 -33.67 18.47 -28.54
N VAL A 148 -34.81 19.08 -28.95
CA VAL A 148 -35.33 20.29 -28.31
C VAL A 148 -35.72 20.03 -26.86
N LEU A 149 -36.37 18.90 -26.57
CA LEU A 149 -36.70 18.50 -25.20
C LEU A 149 -35.46 18.24 -24.37
N LEU A 150 -34.42 17.63 -24.95
CA LEU A 150 -33.17 17.36 -24.28
C LEU A 150 -32.41 18.65 -23.96
N ILE A 151 -32.35 19.60 -24.88
CA ILE A 151 -31.75 20.92 -24.67
C ILE A 151 -32.58 21.73 -23.64
N ALA A 152 -33.92 21.70 -23.72
CA ALA A 152 -34.77 22.36 -22.73
C ALA A 152 -34.62 21.75 -21.35
N PHE A 153 -34.53 20.43 -21.24
CA PHE A 153 -34.25 19.71 -19.99
C PHE A 153 -32.86 20.06 -19.46
N TRP A 154 -31.84 20.12 -20.35
CA TRP A 154 -30.46 20.49 -19.96
C TRP A 154 -30.38 21.94 -19.49
N MET A 155 -31.05 22.88 -20.18
CA MET A 155 -31.17 24.28 -19.74
C MET A 155 -31.95 24.42 -18.42
N TRP A 156 -33.02 23.65 -18.24
CA TRP A 156 -33.79 23.64 -16.99
C TRP A 156 -32.96 23.07 -15.83
N MET A 157 -32.23 22.00 -16.07
CA MET A 157 -31.30 21.40 -15.09
C MET A 157 -30.14 22.35 -14.74
N MET A 158 -29.54 23.02 -15.73
CA MET A 158 -28.56 24.09 -15.50
C MET A 158 -29.10 25.26 -14.71
N ARG A 159 -30.32 25.70 -15.02
CA ARG A 159 -31.00 26.80 -14.28
C ARG A 159 -31.32 26.41 -12.83
N ARG A 160 -31.65 25.13 -12.59
CA ARG A 160 -31.91 24.61 -11.24
C ARG A 160 -30.63 24.38 -10.43
N MET A 161 -29.53 24.04 -11.07
CA MET A 161 -28.19 23.98 -10.46
C MET A 161 -27.61 25.38 -10.20
N SER A 162 -28.06 26.40 -10.95
CA SER A 162 -27.60 27.79 -10.78
C SER A 162 -28.47 28.61 -9.83
N GLY A 163 -29.65 28.13 -9.44
CA GLY A 163 -30.65 28.88 -8.68
C GLY A 163 -30.76 28.62 -7.18
N GLY A 164 -29.84 27.82 -6.62
CA GLY A 164 -29.69 27.64 -5.17
C GLY A 164 -28.39 28.26 -4.71
N GLY A 165 -28.43 29.35 -3.97
CA GLY A 165 -27.31 30.19 -3.52
C GLY A 165 -26.03 29.49 -3.20
N GLY A 166 -25.12 29.45 -4.17
CA GLY A 166 -23.78 28.83 -4.03
C GLY A 166 -23.18 28.61 -5.41
N GLY A 167 -22.43 29.59 -5.88
CA GLY A 167 -21.78 29.76 -7.16
C GLY A 167 -21.41 28.52 -7.98
N ALA A 168 -21.18 28.77 -9.24
CA ALA A 168 -20.58 27.89 -10.26
C ALA A 168 -19.23 27.27 -9.86
N GLY A 169 -19.07 26.81 -8.60
CA GLY A 169 -17.84 26.32 -8.00
C GLY A 169 -17.69 24.79 -7.99
N GLY A 170 -18.75 24.01 -8.32
CA GLY A 170 -18.72 22.57 -8.20
C GLY A 170 -17.78 21.86 -9.19
N VAL A 171 -17.65 22.38 -10.39
CA VAL A 171 -16.75 21.81 -11.42
C VAL A 171 -15.32 22.36 -11.29
N PHE A 172 -15.15 23.53 -10.67
CA PHE A 172 -13.84 24.17 -10.43
C PHE A 172 -13.22 23.83 -9.07
N ASN A 173 -13.85 23.04 -8.21
CA ASN A 173 -13.32 22.64 -6.91
C ASN A 173 -12.33 21.46 -6.99
N VAL A 174 -12.09 20.90 -8.14
CA VAL A 174 -11.15 19.76 -8.33
C VAL A 174 -9.71 20.13 -7.94
N GLY A 175 -9.34 21.39 -8.03
CA GLY A 175 -8.01 21.90 -7.67
C GLY A 175 -7.85 22.38 -6.23
N LYS A 176 -8.91 22.36 -5.39
CA LYS A 176 -8.75 22.73 -3.98
C LYS A 176 -8.12 21.62 -3.16
N SER A 177 -7.24 22.02 -2.26
CA SER A 177 -6.57 21.12 -1.35
C SER A 177 -7.57 20.38 -0.44
N LYS A 178 -7.32 19.07 -0.25
CA LYS A 178 -7.99 18.23 0.76
C LYS A 178 -7.19 18.18 2.07
N ALA A 179 -6.24 19.10 2.28
CA ALA A 179 -5.43 19.12 3.48
C ALA A 179 -6.33 19.12 4.72
N LYS A 180 -6.05 18.22 5.65
CA LYS A 180 -6.67 18.25 6.98
C LYS A 180 -6.04 19.39 7.76
N LEU A 181 -6.82 20.40 8.06
CA LEU A 181 -6.38 21.53 8.87
C LEU A 181 -6.77 21.28 10.32
N TYR A 182 -5.81 21.32 11.21
CA TYR A 182 -5.99 21.34 12.65
C TYR A 182 -5.72 22.77 13.11
N GLU A 183 -6.78 23.56 13.41
CA GLU A 183 -6.66 25.00 13.67
C GLU A 183 -6.19 25.31 15.07
N LYS A 184 -6.43 24.42 16.04
CA LYS A 184 -6.08 24.62 17.44
C LYS A 184 -5.18 23.51 17.94
N ALA A 185 -4.23 23.88 18.80
CA ALA A 185 -3.40 22.90 19.52
C ALA A 185 -4.24 21.90 20.32
N ASP A 186 -5.41 22.33 20.83
CA ASP A 186 -6.36 21.48 21.55
C ASP A 186 -6.97 20.36 20.70
N GLU A 187 -7.01 20.51 19.36
CA GLU A 187 -7.50 19.47 18.45
C GLU A 187 -6.43 18.38 18.22
N LEU A 188 -5.15 18.71 18.35
CA LEU A 188 -4.05 17.74 18.16
C LEU A 188 -3.77 16.94 19.44
N ASN A 189 -3.92 17.54 20.63
CA ASN A 189 -3.68 16.95 21.98
C ASN A 189 -2.42 16.07 22.10
N ILE A 190 -1.48 16.21 21.17
CA ILE A 190 -0.27 15.39 21.04
C ILE A 190 0.94 16.30 21.26
N THR A 191 1.78 15.96 22.22
CA THR A 191 3.01 16.67 22.57
C THR A 191 4.20 15.70 22.57
N PHE A 192 5.41 16.18 22.82
CA PHE A 192 6.58 15.30 22.95
C PHE A 192 6.46 14.27 24.09
N LYS A 193 5.58 14.49 25.06
CA LYS A 193 5.29 13.52 26.13
C LYS A 193 4.58 12.25 25.62
N ASP A 194 3.92 12.36 24.49
CA ASP A 194 3.20 11.25 23.84
C ASP A 194 4.09 10.48 22.87
N VAL A 195 5.28 10.99 22.58
CA VAL A 195 6.30 10.34 21.75
C VAL A 195 7.30 9.67 22.69
N ALA A 196 7.24 8.36 22.80
CA ALA A 196 8.22 7.60 23.59
C ALA A 196 9.49 7.37 22.78
N GLY A 197 10.67 7.52 23.39
CA GLY A 197 11.96 7.40 22.75
C GLY A 197 12.25 8.52 21.74
N GLN A 198 13.14 8.25 20.78
CA GLN A 198 13.52 9.18 19.71
C GLN A 198 14.15 10.49 20.23
N GLU A 199 14.95 10.41 21.30
CA GLU A 199 15.49 11.62 21.97
C GLU A 199 16.35 12.46 21.02
N GLY A 200 17.19 11.84 20.16
CA GLY A 200 17.97 12.56 19.16
C GLY A 200 17.09 13.31 18.16
N ALA A 201 16.05 12.64 17.61
CA ALA A 201 15.13 13.28 16.69
C ALA A 201 14.30 14.39 17.37
N LYS A 202 13.91 14.19 18.64
CA LYS A 202 13.22 15.22 19.45
C LYS A 202 14.08 16.45 19.64
N GLN A 203 15.36 16.26 19.97
CA GLN A 203 16.30 17.37 20.15
C GLN A 203 16.44 18.19 18.87
N GLU A 204 16.61 17.54 17.71
CA GLU A 204 16.70 18.25 16.43
C GLU A 204 15.40 19.01 16.06
N VAL A 205 14.21 18.43 16.34
CA VAL A 205 12.95 19.14 16.08
C VAL A 205 12.60 20.17 17.14
N GLN A 206 13.19 20.10 18.33
CA GLN A 206 13.00 21.09 19.38
C GLN A 206 13.44 22.48 18.93
N GLU A 207 14.52 22.60 18.19
CA GLU A 207 14.95 23.86 17.60
C GLU A 207 13.88 24.47 16.69
N ILE A 208 13.15 23.62 15.93
CA ILE A 208 12.02 24.05 15.08
C ILE A 208 10.88 24.59 15.95
N VAL A 209 10.59 23.92 17.06
CA VAL A 209 9.55 24.36 18.02
C VAL A 209 9.90 25.70 18.62
N GLU A 210 11.12 25.85 19.12
CA GLU A 210 11.60 27.10 19.72
C GLU A 210 11.55 28.26 18.74
N PHE A 211 11.97 27.98 17.51
CA PHE A 211 11.87 28.96 16.45
C PHE A 211 10.43 29.41 16.19
N LEU A 212 9.47 28.46 16.10
CA LEU A 212 8.04 28.80 15.90
C LEU A 212 7.46 29.60 17.07
N LYS A 213 7.92 29.30 18.31
CA LYS A 213 7.53 30.04 19.53
C LYS A 213 8.14 31.44 19.59
N ASN A 214 9.43 31.58 19.27
CA ASN A 214 10.21 32.82 19.43
C ASN A 214 11.08 33.15 18.21
N PRO A 215 10.48 33.48 17.04
CA PRO A 215 11.22 33.71 15.81
C PRO A 215 12.24 34.88 15.89
N LYS A 216 11.96 35.88 16.72
CA LYS A 216 12.82 37.06 16.88
C LYS A 216 14.18 36.73 17.48
N LYS A 217 14.26 35.79 18.43
CA LYS A 217 15.53 35.36 19.07
C LYS A 217 16.56 34.95 18.00
N TYR A 218 16.12 34.29 16.93
CA TYR A 218 17.01 33.79 15.86
C TYR A 218 17.27 34.83 14.78
N THR A 219 16.26 35.63 14.44
CA THR A 219 16.41 36.64 13.38
C THR A 219 17.28 37.84 13.82
N ASP A 220 17.26 38.19 15.09
CA ASP A 220 17.99 39.34 15.62
C ASP A 220 19.51 39.11 15.61
N VAL A 221 19.96 37.86 15.76
CA VAL A 221 21.38 37.47 15.60
C VAL A 221 21.76 37.12 14.15
N GLY A 222 20.86 37.31 13.18
CA GLY A 222 21.12 37.04 11.74
C GLY A 222 20.95 35.59 11.33
N GLY A 223 20.43 34.73 12.19
CA GLY A 223 20.13 33.33 11.88
C GLY A 223 19.08 33.18 10.79
N LYS A 224 19.31 32.25 9.86
CA LYS A 224 18.35 31.89 8.82
C LYS A 224 17.57 30.67 9.25
N ILE A 225 16.26 30.80 9.22
CA ILE A 225 15.33 29.76 9.56
C ILE A 225 15.36 28.64 8.52
N PRO A 226 15.41 27.34 8.92
CA PRO A 226 15.20 26.25 7.99
C PRO A 226 13.78 26.35 7.42
N LYS A 227 13.66 26.36 6.08
CA LYS A 227 12.35 26.39 5.42
C LYS A 227 11.64 25.06 5.49
N GLY A 228 12.41 23.98 5.59
CA GLY A 228 11.85 22.63 5.67
C GLY A 228 12.78 21.63 6.31
N ALA A 229 12.18 20.64 6.99
CA ALA A 229 12.88 19.48 7.52
C ALA A 229 12.28 18.20 6.98
N LEU A 230 13.13 17.20 6.71
CA LEU A 230 12.75 15.91 6.18
C LEU A 230 12.97 14.84 7.25
N LEU A 231 11.88 14.18 7.68
CA LEU A 231 11.90 13.04 8.58
C LEU A 231 12.17 11.77 7.77
N ILE A 232 13.27 11.09 8.04
CA ILE A 232 13.73 9.92 7.29
C ILE A 232 13.81 8.73 8.22
N GLY A 233 13.29 7.58 7.81
CA GLY A 233 13.44 6.35 8.59
C GLY A 233 12.51 5.24 8.13
N PRO A 234 12.64 4.03 8.70
CA PRO A 234 11.78 2.90 8.39
C PRO A 234 10.30 3.18 8.64
N PRO A 235 9.38 2.43 8.02
CA PRO A 235 7.96 2.55 8.31
C PRO A 235 7.66 2.20 9.77
N GLY A 236 6.64 2.86 10.34
CA GLY A 236 6.20 2.56 11.71
C GLY A 236 7.04 3.19 12.84
N THR A 237 8.10 3.94 12.53
CA THR A 237 8.98 4.57 13.55
C THR A 237 8.39 5.83 14.20
N GLY A 238 7.19 6.28 13.81
CA GLY A 238 6.50 7.40 14.44
C GLY A 238 6.73 8.77 13.79
N LYS A 239 7.25 8.84 12.55
CA LYS A 239 7.50 10.11 11.83
C LYS A 239 6.30 11.05 11.81
N THR A 240 5.13 10.54 11.45
CA THR A 240 3.88 11.30 11.44
C THR A 240 3.45 11.73 12.85
N LEU A 241 3.71 10.90 13.86
CA LEU A 241 3.43 11.22 15.27
C LEU A 241 4.34 12.35 15.75
N LEU A 242 5.64 12.25 15.45
CA LEU A 242 6.63 13.28 15.77
C LEU A 242 6.27 14.64 15.13
N ALA A 243 5.89 14.63 13.84
CA ALA A 243 5.46 15.86 13.17
C ALA A 243 4.24 16.52 13.83
N LYS A 244 3.27 15.71 14.28
CA LYS A 244 2.11 16.22 15.05
C LYS A 244 2.53 16.75 16.43
N ALA A 245 3.46 16.07 17.11
CA ALA A 245 3.96 16.50 18.38
C ALA A 245 4.70 17.84 18.29
N VAL A 246 5.47 18.07 17.23
CA VAL A 246 6.11 19.36 16.94
C VAL A 246 5.07 20.48 16.84
N ALA A 247 3.97 20.25 16.13
CA ALA A 247 2.92 21.25 15.97
C ALA A 247 2.16 21.51 17.29
N GLY A 248 1.86 20.46 18.05
CA GLY A 248 1.23 20.56 19.37
C GLY A 248 2.12 21.26 20.38
N GLU A 249 3.41 20.95 20.40
CA GLU A 249 4.39 21.59 21.29
C GLU A 249 4.61 23.07 20.93
N ALA A 250 4.64 23.40 19.62
CA ALA A 250 4.73 24.78 19.15
C ALA A 250 3.40 25.55 19.25
N ALA A 251 2.29 24.89 19.51
CA ALA A 251 0.95 25.46 19.55
C ALA A 251 0.56 26.24 18.28
N VAL A 252 0.95 25.73 17.09
CA VAL A 252 0.69 26.34 15.79
C VAL A 252 -0.26 25.51 14.92
N PRO A 253 -0.98 26.11 13.97
CA PRO A 253 -1.82 25.39 13.02
C PRO A 253 -1.01 24.35 12.22
N PHE A 254 -1.64 23.19 11.99
CA PHE A 254 -1.01 22.05 11.33
C PHE A 254 -1.82 21.64 10.10
N PHE A 255 -1.20 21.74 8.92
CA PHE A 255 -1.76 21.28 7.66
C PHE A 255 -1.18 19.91 7.34
N SER A 256 -1.99 18.87 7.39
CA SER A 256 -1.53 17.49 7.12
C SER A 256 -2.08 16.98 5.80
N MET A 257 -1.21 16.41 4.97
CA MET A 257 -1.55 15.77 3.71
C MET A 257 -0.58 14.65 3.36
N SER A 258 -1.00 13.75 2.49
CA SER A 258 -0.12 12.72 1.91
C SER A 258 0.43 13.21 0.58
N GLY A 259 1.66 12.82 0.24
CA GLY A 259 2.22 13.02 -1.10
C GLY A 259 1.33 12.43 -2.20
N SER A 260 0.63 11.34 -1.92
CA SER A 260 -0.35 10.74 -2.83
C SER A 260 -1.55 11.64 -3.15
N ASP A 261 -1.92 12.56 -2.25
CA ASP A 261 -3.02 13.50 -2.49
C ASP A 261 -2.73 14.50 -3.61
N PHE A 262 -1.45 14.66 -3.96
CA PHE A 262 -1.02 15.50 -5.07
C PHE A 262 -0.95 14.77 -6.40
N VAL A 263 -0.98 13.43 -6.39
CA VAL A 263 -0.91 12.61 -7.60
C VAL A 263 -2.32 12.39 -8.13
N GLU A 264 -2.65 13.03 -9.23
CA GLU A 264 -3.95 12.92 -9.90
C GLU A 264 -3.76 12.57 -11.38
N MET A 265 -4.82 12.04 -12.01
CA MET A 265 -4.77 11.71 -13.44
C MET A 265 -4.94 12.94 -14.35
N PHE A 266 -5.43 14.06 -13.80
CA PHE A 266 -5.71 15.28 -14.57
C PHE A 266 -4.53 16.26 -14.47
N VAL A 267 -4.03 16.68 -15.63
CA VAL A 267 -2.88 17.58 -15.73
C VAL A 267 -3.15 18.91 -15.01
N GLY A 268 -2.21 19.33 -14.15
CA GLY A 268 -2.24 20.61 -13.44
C GLY A 268 -3.03 20.63 -12.14
N VAL A 269 -3.77 19.58 -11.79
CA VAL A 269 -4.55 19.50 -10.55
C VAL A 269 -3.63 19.39 -9.33
N GLY A 270 -2.61 18.53 -9.39
CA GLY A 270 -1.62 18.39 -8.32
C GLY A 270 -0.89 19.71 -8.04
N ALA A 271 -0.39 20.37 -9.07
CA ALA A 271 0.26 21.67 -8.95
C ALA A 271 -0.68 22.77 -8.41
N SER A 272 -1.96 22.72 -8.73
CA SER A 272 -2.98 23.64 -8.18
C SER A 272 -3.20 23.41 -6.69
N ARG A 273 -3.25 22.15 -6.24
CA ARG A 273 -3.41 21.81 -4.82
C ARG A 273 -2.17 22.23 -4.00
N VAL A 274 -0.97 22.06 -4.54
CA VAL A 274 0.25 22.57 -3.90
C VAL A 274 0.11 24.06 -3.65
N ARG A 275 -0.18 24.86 -4.69
CA ARG A 275 -0.32 26.33 -4.56
C ARG A 275 -1.43 26.72 -3.56
N ASP A 276 -2.53 25.99 -3.55
CA ASP A 276 -3.66 26.27 -2.64
C ASP A 276 -3.28 26.04 -1.18
N VAL A 277 -2.61 24.92 -0.84
CA VAL A 277 -2.13 24.65 0.53
C VAL A 277 -1.14 25.70 0.99
N PHE A 278 -0.16 26.03 0.14
CA PHE A 278 0.85 27.03 0.48
C PHE A 278 0.25 28.44 0.65
N LYS A 279 -0.77 28.77 -0.12
CA LYS A 279 -1.52 30.01 0.05
C LYS A 279 -2.25 30.03 1.39
N GLN A 280 -3.00 28.96 1.73
CA GLN A 280 -3.71 28.85 3.01
C GLN A 280 -2.75 28.91 4.20
N ALA A 281 -1.58 28.25 4.10
CA ALA A 281 -0.57 28.28 5.13
C ALA A 281 0.02 29.69 5.32
N LYS A 282 0.28 30.43 4.24
CA LYS A 282 0.70 31.84 4.34
C LYS A 282 -0.32 32.74 5.05
N GLU A 283 -1.60 32.47 4.85
CA GLU A 283 -2.70 33.21 5.51
C GLU A 283 -2.81 32.89 7.01
N LYS A 284 -2.30 31.72 7.45
CA LYS A 284 -2.39 31.23 8.83
C LYS A 284 -1.02 31.12 9.52
N ALA A 285 -0.01 31.82 9.03
CA ALA A 285 1.31 31.81 9.63
C ALA A 285 1.29 32.49 11.04
N PRO A 286 2.04 31.98 12.05
CA PRO A 286 2.96 30.83 11.95
C PRO A 286 2.25 29.49 11.91
N CYS A 287 2.72 28.57 11.07
CA CYS A 287 2.09 27.23 10.90
C CYS A 287 3.08 26.20 10.34
N ILE A 288 2.69 24.94 10.43
CA ILE A 288 3.43 23.81 9.86
C ILE A 288 2.61 23.17 8.71
N ILE A 289 3.27 22.94 7.55
CA ILE A 289 2.77 22.08 6.49
C ILE A 289 3.47 20.73 6.63
N PHE A 290 2.72 19.66 6.82
CA PHE A 290 3.25 18.31 6.86
C PHE A 290 2.85 17.52 5.62
N ILE A 291 3.84 16.95 4.94
CA ILE A 291 3.66 16.13 3.74
C ILE A 291 4.19 14.74 4.05
N ASP A 292 3.28 13.78 4.29
CA ASP A 292 3.66 12.39 4.49
C ASP A 292 3.92 11.71 3.14
N GLU A 293 4.78 10.70 3.13
CA GLU A 293 5.14 9.96 1.90
C GLU A 293 5.52 10.88 0.73
N ILE A 294 6.41 11.83 0.98
CA ILE A 294 6.83 12.83 -0.02
C ILE A 294 7.43 12.17 -1.28
N ASP A 295 7.95 10.95 -1.19
CA ASP A 295 8.48 10.17 -2.31
C ASP A 295 7.42 9.84 -3.37
N ALA A 296 6.12 9.90 -3.05
CA ALA A 296 5.05 9.78 -4.04
C ALA A 296 5.12 10.89 -5.11
N VAL A 297 5.54 12.10 -4.74
CA VAL A 297 5.67 13.28 -5.63
C VAL A 297 7.13 13.59 -5.95
N GLY A 298 7.99 13.42 -4.95
CA GLY A 298 9.39 13.85 -4.97
C GLY A 298 10.37 12.89 -5.64
N ARG A 299 9.90 11.84 -6.30
CA ARG A 299 10.77 10.83 -6.91
C ARG A 299 11.67 11.41 -7.99
N ALA A 300 12.94 10.98 -7.99
CA ALA A 300 13.93 11.38 -9.00
C ALA A 300 13.47 11.01 -10.42
N ARG A 301 13.86 11.84 -11.38
CA ARG A 301 13.50 11.67 -12.80
C ARG A 301 14.02 10.35 -13.35
N SER A 302 13.14 9.57 -13.96
CA SER A 302 13.55 8.38 -14.70
C SER A 302 14.36 8.77 -15.93
N LYS A 303 15.51 8.13 -16.13
CA LYS A 303 16.34 8.35 -17.33
C LYS A 303 15.72 7.78 -18.61
N ASN A 304 14.59 7.07 -18.54
CA ASN A 304 13.92 6.46 -19.67
C ASN A 304 12.63 7.22 -20.05
N PRO A 305 12.59 7.99 -21.15
CA PRO A 305 11.42 8.77 -21.57
C PRO A 305 10.25 7.93 -22.12
N ALA A 306 10.42 6.63 -22.33
CA ALA A 306 9.46 5.77 -23.02
C ALA A 306 8.22 5.36 -22.20
N MET A 307 8.15 5.70 -20.91
CA MET A 307 6.97 5.48 -20.06
C MET A 307 6.26 6.81 -19.79
N GLY A 308 5.40 7.22 -20.69
CA GLY A 308 4.65 8.48 -20.69
C GLY A 308 3.63 8.68 -19.55
N GLY A 309 4.04 8.54 -18.30
CA GLY A 309 3.18 8.75 -17.13
C GLY A 309 3.74 9.73 -16.08
N ASN A 310 4.88 10.38 -16.35
CA ASN A 310 5.61 11.16 -15.33
C ASN A 310 5.37 12.67 -15.38
N ASP A 311 4.80 13.21 -16.47
CA ASP A 311 4.70 14.67 -16.68
C ASP A 311 3.92 15.38 -15.57
N GLU A 312 2.84 14.77 -15.04
CA GLU A 312 2.04 15.39 -13.98
C GLU A 312 2.77 15.43 -12.64
N ARG A 313 3.51 14.38 -12.30
CA ARG A 313 4.32 14.35 -11.07
C ARG A 313 5.44 15.38 -11.13
N GLU A 314 6.10 15.52 -12.28
CA GLU A 314 7.14 16.53 -12.47
C GLU A 314 6.59 17.95 -12.37
N ASN A 315 5.40 18.21 -12.94
CA ASN A 315 4.72 19.50 -12.81
C ASN A 315 4.39 19.81 -11.35
N THR A 316 3.91 18.82 -10.62
CA THR A 316 3.58 18.95 -9.19
C THR A 316 4.85 19.17 -8.36
N LEU A 317 5.92 18.40 -8.61
CA LEU A 317 7.21 18.59 -7.96
C LEU A 317 7.76 20.00 -8.22
N ASN A 318 7.75 20.46 -9.46
CA ASN A 318 8.21 21.79 -9.81
C ASN A 318 7.37 22.90 -9.14
N ALA A 319 6.05 22.70 -8.99
CA ALA A 319 5.21 23.61 -8.23
C ALA A 319 5.60 23.63 -6.73
N LEU A 320 5.86 22.46 -6.13
CA LEU A 320 6.33 22.35 -4.74
C LEU A 320 7.66 23.09 -4.54
N LEU A 321 8.64 22.83 -5.42
CA LEU A 321 9.94 23.50 -5.38
C LEU A 321 9.80 25.01 -5.50
N THR A 322 8.94 25.48 -6.42
CA THR A 322 8.69 26.90 -6.64
C THR A 322 8.04 27.57 -5.43
N GLU A 323 7.06 26.91 -4.81
CA GLU A 323 6.41 27.45 -3.61
C GLU A 323 7.37 27.49 -2.41
N MET A 324 8.22 26.47 -2.23
CA MET A 324 9.27 26.47 -1.19
C MET A 324 10.32 27.57 -1.42
N ASP A 325 10.74 27.78 -2.66
CA ASP A 325 11.68 28.85 -2.99
C ASP A 325 11.05 30.24 -2.81
N GLY A 326 9.76 30.37 -3.08
CA GLY A 326 8.97 31.59 -2.95
C GLY A 326 8.68 32.05 -1.52
N PHE A 327 9.06 31.28 -0.50
CA PHE A 327 9.03 31.74 0.89
C PHE A 327 10.18 32.71 1.16
N GLY A 328 9.84 33.87 1.70
CA GLY A 328 10.82 34.72 2.36
C GLY A 328 11.35 34.01 3.63
N SER A 329 12.58 34.30 4.03
CA SER A 329 13.22 33.71 5.21
C SER A 329 12.46 33.92 6.53
N ASN A 330 11.44 34.77 6.58
CA ASN A 330 10.67 35.12 7.77
C ASN A 330 9.16 34.90 7.60
N SER A 331 8.72 33.98 6.75
CA SER A 331 7.29 33.77 6.48
C SER A 331 6.52 33.07 7.63
N GLY A 332 7.23 32.53 8.62
CA GLY A 332 6.59 31.77 9.74
C GLY A 332 5.98 30.44 9.31
N VAL A 333 6.21 29.97 8.08
CA VAL A 333 5.72 28.67 7.59
C VAL A 333 6.90 27.72 7.48
N ILE A 334 6.79 26.57 8.13
CA ILE A 334 7.78 25.47 8.06
C ILE A 334 7.14 24.28 7.36
N VAL A 335 7.88 23.68 6.42
CA VAL A 335 7.43 22.47 5.73
C VAL A 335 8.14 21.27 6.34
N LEU A 336 7.39 20.39 7.01
CA LEU A 336 7.89 19.09 7.44
C LEU A 336 7.47 18.06 6.38
N ALA A 337 8.38 17.19 5.99
CA ALA A 337 8.04 16.05 5.13
C ALA A 337 8.53 14.75 5.73
N ALA A 338 7.87 13.64 5.42
CA ALA A 338 8.30 12.32 5.84
C ALA A 338 8.49 11.39 4.64
N THR A 339 9.52 10.55 4.70
CA THR A 339 9.75 9.50 3.70
C THR A 339 10.38 8.27 4.35
N ASN A 340 10.07 7.10 3.79
CA ASN A 340 10.77 5.86 4.12
C ASN A 340 11.96 5.60 3.16
N ARG A 341 12.06 6.36 2.06
CA ARG A 341 12.99 6.10 0.96
C ARG A 341 13.64 7.39 0.47
N VAL A 342 14.61 7.87 1.21
CA VAL A 342 15.35 9.09 0.84
C VAL A 342 16.14 8.93 -0.46
N ASP A 343 16.61 7.71 -0.75
CA ASP A 343 17.33 7.31 -1.97
C ASP A 343 16.52 7.57 -3.25
N MET A 344 15.20 7.55 -3.16
CA MET A 344 14.30 7.77 -4.29
C MET A 344 14.03 9.24 -4.58
N LEU A 345 14.37 10.15 -3.65
CA LEU A 345 14.02 11.56 -3.77
C LEU A 345 14.91 12.30 -4.78
N ASP A 346 14.29 13.23 -5.51
CA ASP A 346 15.04 14.17 -6.36
C ASP A 346 15.96 15.03 -5.49
N LYS A 347 17.24 15.06 -5.87
CA LYS A 347 18.29 15.84 -5.19
C LYS A 347 17.96 17.34 -5.10
N ALA A 348 17.07 17.83 -5.96
CA ALA A 348 16.60 19.21 -5.91
C ALA A 348 15.80 19.53 -4.65
N LEU A 349 15.11 18.55 -4.06
CA LEU A 349 14.39 18.72 -2.79
C LEU A 349 15.35 18.88 -1.61
N LEU A 350 16.51 18.25 -1.67
CA LEU A 350 17.51 18.21 -0.58
C LEU A 350 18.51 19.39 -0.61
N ARG A 351 18.27 20.40 -1.47
CA ARG A 351 19.12 21.58 -1.55
C ARG A 351 18.81 22.57 -0.44
N ALA A 352 19.83 23.35 -0.05
CA ALA A 352 19.68 24.45 0.91
C ALA A 352 18.53 25.39 0.51
N GLY A 353 17.73 25.79 1.50
CA GLY A 353 16.52 26.59 1.31
C GLY A 353 15.26 25.80 0.97
N ARG A 354 15.31 24.45 1.00
CA ARG A 354 14.18 23.53 0.83
C ARG A 354 14.14 22.57 2.02
N PHE A 355 14.41 21.27 1.83
CA PHE A 355 14.61 20.31 2.93
C PHE A 355 16.11 20.23 3.26
N ASP A 356 16.61 21.26 3.88
CA ASP A 356 18.01 21.38 4.25
C ASP A 356 18.38 20.63 5.54
N ARG A 357 17.40 20.35 6.39
CA ARG A 357 17.56 19.48 7.55
C ARG A 357 16.99 18.10 7.27
N GLN A 358 17.80 17.07 7.52
CA GLN A 358 17.42 15.67 7.39
C GLN A 358 17.49 15.03 8.78
N ILE A 359 16.35 14.78 9.38
CA ILE A 359 16.20 14.24 10.72
C ILE A 359 15.93 12.75 10.62
N ARG A 360 16.81 11.95 11.19
CA ARG A 360 16.66 10.50 11.18
C ARG A 360 15.77 10.05 12.33
N VAL A 361 14.80 9.21 12.01
CA VAL A 361 13.86 8.57 12.92
C VAL A 361 14.05 7.07 12.78
N ASP A 362 15.08 6.56 13.44
CA ASP A 362 15.51 5.16 13.31
C ASP A 362 14.59 4.21 14.08
N LEU A 363 14.84 2.89 13.95
CA LEU A 363 14.17 1.91 14.80
C LEU A 363 14.56 2.11 16.26
N PRO A 364 13.62 1.92 17.20
CA PRO A 364 13.88 2.18 18.62
C PRO A 364 14.87 1.16 19.19
N ASP A 365 15.78 1.63 20.01
CA ASP A 365 16.68 0.81 20.82
C ASP A 365 15.96 0.14 22.01
N LEU A 366 16.67 -0.64 22.80
CA LEU A 366 16.07 -1.38 23.91
C LEU A 366 15.35 -0.50 24.95
N PRO A 367 15.95 0.58 25.51
CA PRO A 367 15.29 1.52 26.41
C PRO A 367 14.07 2.18 25.76
N GLU A 368 14.18 2.58 24.50
CA GLU A 368 13.10 3.22 23.77
C GLU A 368 11.93 2.25 23.51
N ARG A 369 12.20 0.98 23.16
CA ARG A 369 11.15 -0.03 23.04
C ARG A 369 10.41 -0.25 24.35
N LYS A 370 11.13 -0.30 25.48
CA LYS A 370 10.51 -0.36 26.81
C LYS A 370 9.56 0.80 27.05
N ALA A 371 10.00 2.02 26.75
CA ALA A 371 9.16 3.22 26.89
C ALA A 371 7.94 3.18 25.94
N ILE A 372 8.10 2.69 24.71
CA ILE A 372 7.00 2.52 23.76
C ILE A 372 5.98 1.49 24.27
N PHE A 373 6.44 0.35 24.81
CA PHE A 373 5.55 -0.62 25.45
C PHE A 373 4.76 0.02 26.59
N GLN A 374 5.40 0.78 27.45
CA GLN A 374 4.72 1.50 28.56
C GLN A 374 3.59 2.39 28.05
N VAL A 375 3.79 3.10 26.93
CA VAL A 375 2.76 3.97 26.35
C VAL A 375 1.59 3.14 25.80
N HIS A 376 1.88 2.09 25.02
CA HIS A 376 0.84 1.29 24.38
C HIS A 376 0.12 0.32 25.33
N MET A 377 0.71 0.00 26.47
CA MET A 377 0.10 -0.80 27.52
C MET A 377 -0.84 -0.01 28.44
N LYS A 378 -0.72 1.33 28.54
CA LYS A 378 -1.58 2.17 29.39
C LYS A 378 -3.08 1.90 29.27
N PRO A 379 -3.65 1.71 28.06
CA PRO A 379 -5.09 1.45 27.91
C PRO A 379 -5.50 0.01 28.25
N LEU A 380 -4.55 -0.91 28.46
CA LEU A 380 -4.81 -2.33 28.68
C LEU A 380 -4.99 -2.64 30.18
N LYS A 381 -5.81 -3.63 30.48
CA LYS A 381 -5.88 -4.22 31.82
C LYS A 381 -4.82 -5.31 31.91
N LEU A 382 -3.77 -5.03 32.66
CA LEU A 382 -2.59 -5.88 32.73
C LEU A 382 -2.58 -6.70 34.02
N ASP A 383 -2.06 -7.92 33.93
CA ASP A 383 -1.65 -8.72 35.09
C ASP A 383 -0.44 -8.06 35.79
N LYS A 384 -0.29 -8.30 37.08
CA LYS A 384 0.74 -7.68 37.93
C LYS A 384 2.18 -8.12 37.60
N ASN A 385 2.34 -9.23 36.87
CA ASN A 385 3.63 -9.90 36.66
C ASN A 385 4.13 -9.78 35.20
N ILE A 386 4.05 -8.60 34.59
CA ILE A 386 4.58 -8.41 33.24
C ILE A 386 5.99 -7.84 33.31
N ASP A 387 6.95 -8.61 32.83
CA ASP A 387 8.34 -8.16 32.67
C ASP A 387 8.50 -7.40 31.34
N LEU A 388 8.55 -6.07 31.46
CA LEU A 388 8.73 -5.16 30.32
C LEU A 388 10.13 -5.25 29.71
N ASP A 389 11.15 -5.50 30.53
CA ASP A 389 12.53 -5.60 30.05
C ASP A 389 12.69 -6.83 29.18
N LEU A 390 12.11 -7.95 29.60
CA LEU A 390 12.14 -9.18 28.81
C LEU A 390 11.34 -9.05 27.51
N LEU A 391 10.17 -8.38 27.52
CA LEU A 391 9.40 -8.11 26.30
C LEU A 391 10.16 -7.22 25.31
N ALA A 392 10.79 -6.16 25.80
CA ALA A 392 11.59 -5.27 24.97
C ALA A 392 12.80 -5.99 24.36
N ARG A 393 13.41 -6.93 25.11
CA ARG A 393 14.51 -7.78 24.61
C ARG A 393 14.06 -8.78 23.56
N GLN A 394 12.82 -9.28 23.65
CA GLN A 394 12.29 -10.26 22.69
C GLN A 394 11.76 -9.62 21.40
N THR A 395 11.76 -8.30 21.31
CA THR A 395 11.28 -7.55 20.14
C THR A 395 12.36 -6.66 19.49
N PRO A 396 13.57 -7.18 19.22
CA PRO A 396 14.61 -6.38 18.57
C PRO A 396 14.18 -6.07 17.13
N GLY A 397 14.51 -4.88 16.67
CA GLY A 397 14.16 -4.42 15.33
C GLY A 397 12.67 -4.11 15.11
N PHE A 398 11.83 -4.17 16.15
CA PHE A 398 10.43 -3.77 16.04
C PHE A 398 10.33 -2.24 16.05
N SER A 399 9.49 -1.75 15.15
CA SER A 399 9.09 -0.35 15.14
C SER A 399 8.04 -0.05 16.22
N GLY A 400 7.78 1.22 16.48
CA GLY A 400 6.70 1.61 17.40
C GLY A 400 5.32 1.08 16.95
N ALA A 401 5.07 0.98 15.65
CA ALA A 401 3.84 0.41 15.12
C ALA A 401 3.75 -1.11 15.35
N ASP A 402 4.87 -1.83 15.26
CA ASP A 402 4.90 -3.26 15.54
C ASP A 402 4.63 -3.52 17.03
N ILE A 403 5.21 -2.73 17.93
CA ILE A 403 4.97 -2.80 19.37
C ILE A 403 3.50 -2.49 19.70
N ALA A 404 2.92 -1.47 19.09
CA ALA A 404 1.49 -1.17 19.21
C ALA A 404 0.63 -2.35 18.79
N ASN A 405 1.00 -3.00 17.68
CA ASN A 405 0.32 -4.20 17.17
C ASN A 405 0.48 -5.39 18.12
N VAL A 406 1.66 -5.60 18.72
CA VAL A 406 1.87 -6.62 19.77
C VAL A 406 0.92 -6.40 20.94
N CYS A 407 0.82 -5.18 21.44
CA CYS A 407 -0.07 -4.83 22.56
C CYS A 407 -1.54 -5.11 22.22
N ASN A 408 -1.97 -4.70 21.03
CA ASN A 408 -3.33 -4.96 20.56
C ASN A 408 -3.61 -6.45 20.38
N GLU A 409 -2.68 -7.20 19.75
CA GLU A 409 -2.84 -8.63 19.52
C GLU A 409 -2.85 -9.44 20.83
N ALA A 410 -2.02 -9.06 21.82
CA ALA A 410 -2.02 -9.66 23.14
C ALA A 410 -3.39 -9.49 23.84
N ALA A 411 -4.00 -8.32 23.72
CA ALA A 411 -5.34 -8.07 24.24
C ALA A 411 -6.41 -8.94 23.53
N LEU A 412 -6.29 -9.09 22.20
CA LEU A 412 -7.18 -9.97 21.42
C LEU A 412 -7.01 -11.45 21.78
N ILE A 413 -5.77 -11.89 22.07
CA ILE A 413 -5.49 -13.27 22.52
C ILE A 413 -6.08 -13.49 23.91
N ALA A 414 -5.86 -12.58 24.84
CA ALA A 414 -6.46 -12.67 26.19
C ALA A 414 -7.99 -12.73 26.14
N ALA A 415 -8.61 -11.88 25.31
CA ALA A 415 -10.06 -11.87 25.12
C ALA A 415 -10.57 -13.19 24.52
N ARG A 416 -9.84 -13.79 23.57
CA ARG A 416 -10.19 -15.09 22.97
C ARG A 416 -10.15 -16.25 23.99
N HIS A 417 -9.31 -16.13 25.01
CA HIS A 417 -9.21 -17.09 26.10
C HIS A 417 -10.10 -16.73 27.31
N ASP A 418 -11.06 -15.80 27.14
CA ASP A 418 -11.98 -15.34 28.17
C ASP A 418 -11.28 -14.81 29.44
N LYS A 419 -10.03 -14.31 29.30
CA LYS A 419 -9.26 -13.68 30.38
C LYS A 419 -9.78 -12.26 30.64
N LYS A 420 -9.69 -11.80 31.88
CA LYS A 420 -10.07 -10.44 32.28
C LYS A 420 -8.93 -9.45 32.21
N GLU A 421 -7.71 -9.95 32.20
CA GLU A 421 -6.46 -9.20 32.21
C GLU A 421 -5.49 -9.84 31.21
N VAL A 422 -4.63 -9.02 30.61
CA VAL A 422 -3.61 -9.46 29.66
C VAL A 422 -2.40 -9.91 30.43
N GLY A 423 -2.00 -11.16 30.31
CA GLY A 423 -0.84 -11.72 30.98
C GLY A 423 0.39 -11.74 30.08
N TYR A 424 1.56 -12.00 30.70
CA TYR A 424 2.84 -12.08 29.98
C TYR A 424 2.81 -13.09 28.82
N GLN A 425 2.19 -14.27 29.02
CA GLN A 425 2.08 -15.29 27.96
C GLN A 425 1.29 -14.79 26.75
N ASP A 426 0.28 -13.93 26.93
CA ASP A 426 -0.49 -13.39 25.83
C ASP A 426 0.36 -12.45 24.94
N PHE A 427 1.33 -11.74 25.54
CA PHE A 427 2.31 -10.95 24.77
C PHE A 427 3.28 -11.84 24.01
N LEU A 428 3.77 -12.92 24.60
CA LEU A 428 4.63 -13.88 23.90
C LEU A 428 3.92 -14.51 22.70
N ASP A 429 2.67 -14.94 22.90
CA ASP A 429 1.85 -15.49 21.83
C ASP A 429 1.54 -14.45 20.74
N ALA A 430 1.43 -13.17 21.12
CA ALA A 430 1.26 -12.06 20.16
C ALA A 430 2.53 -11.83 19.32
N VAL A 431 3.71 -11.83 19.96
CA VAL A 431 5.00 -11.73 19.24
C VAL A 431 5.15 -12.90 18.27
N ASP A 432 4.87 -14.12 18.73
CA ASP A 432 4.89 -15.32 17.90
C ASP A 432 3.98 -15.21 16.67
N ARG A 433 2.77 -14.68 16.90
CA ARG A 433 1.78 -14.52 15.84
C ARG A 433 2.18 -13.46 14.81
N ILE A 434 2.79 -12.37 15.26
CA ILE A 434 3.24 -11.29 14.37
C ILE A 434 4.45 -11.72 13.54
N VAL A 435 5.42 -12.39 14.15
CA VAL A 435 6.66 -12.81 13.48
C VAL A 435 6.43 -14.09 12.65
N GLY A 436 5.81 -15.10 13.24
CA GLY A 436 5.64 -16.43 12.62
C GLY A 436 4.32 -16.63 11.88
N GLY A 437 3.32 -15.76 12.11
CA GLY A 437 1.97 -15.91 11.57
C GLY A 437 1.08 -16.81 12.41
N LEU A 438 -0.14 -17.04 11.91
CA LEU A 438 -1.13 -17.89 12.58
C LEU A 438 -0.70 -19.35 12.61
N GLU A 439 -0.91 -19.99 13.76
CA GLU A 439 -0.76 -21.44 13.93
C GLU A 439 -1.74 -22.21 13.03
N LYS A 440 -1.22 -23.17 12.27
CA LYS A 440 -2.01 -24.02 11.37
C LYS A 440 -2.36 -25.35 12.03
N LYS A 441 -3.35 -25.38 12.90
CA LYS A 441 -3.82 -26.61 13.59
C LYS A 441 -4.38 -27.67 12.66
N THR A 442 -4.75 -27.32 11.43
CA THR A 442 -5.38 -28.22 10.45
C THR A 442 -4.40 -28.90 9.52
N LYS A 443 -3.10 -28.58 9.60
CA LYS A 443 -2.10 -29.20 8.72
C LYS A 443 -1.81 -30.61 9.20
N VAL A 444 -2.32 -31.59 8.44
CA VAL A 444 -2.02 -33.02 8.71
C VAL A 444 -0.61 -33.30 8.24
N MET A 445 0.25 -33.71 9.15
CA MET A 445 1.61 -34.19 8.89
C MET A 445 1.70 -35.67 9.25
N THR A 446 2.45 -36.41 8.46
CA THR A 446 2.78 -37.81 8.81
C THR A 446 3.77 -37.83 9.95
N ALA A 447 3.85 -38.98 10.66
CA ALA A 447 4.81 -39.13 11.76
C ALA A 447 6.28 -38.95 11.28
N ASP A 448 6.58 -39.42 10.07
CA ASP A 448 7.91 -39.30 9.46
C ASP A 448 8.24 -37.85 9.10
N GLU A 449 7.26 -37.07 8.55
CA GLU A 449 7.45 -35.65 8.28
C GLU A 449 7.68 -34.89 9.60
N LYS A 450 6.86 -35.14 10.63
CA LYS A 450 7.02 -34.52 11.95
C LYS A 450 8.41 -34.79 12.53
N ARG A 451 8.90 -36.03 12.40
CA ARG A 451 10.23 -36.41 12.85
C ARG A 451 11.33 -35.72 12.06
N THR A 452 11.19 -35.63 10.74
CA THR A 452 12.18 -34.95 9.88
C THR A 452 12.27 -33.47 10.24
N ILE A 453 11.12 -32.78 10.45
CA ILE A 453 11.08 -31.39 10.89
C ILE A 453 11.75 -31.25 12.27
N ALA A 454 11.45 -32.14 13.21
CA ALA A 454 12.06 -32.10 14.54
C ALA A 454 13.59 -32.27 14.49
N ILE A 455 14.10 -33.14 13.64
CA ILE A 455 15.54 -33.30 13.38
C ILE A 455 16.14 -32.02 12.80
N HIS A 456 15.45 -31.40 11.85
CA HIS A 456 15.87 -30.15 11.21
C HIS A 456 15.98 -29.00 12.23
N GLU A 457 14.91 -28.74 12.97
CA GLU A 457 14.86 -27.67 13.96
C GLU A 457 15.82 -27.91 15.14
N ALA A 458 15.94 -29.19 15.57
CA ALA A 458 16.95 -29.56 16.56
C ALA A 458 18.37 -29.31 16.03
N GLY A 459 18.60 -29.48 14.72
CA GLY A 459 19.87 -29.17 14.07
C GLY A 459 20.26 -27.71 14.20
N HIS A 460 19.34 -26.79 13.90
CA HIS A 460 19.54 -25.36 14.11
C HIS A 460 19.88 -25.04 15.58
N ALA A 461 19.09 -25.57 16.50
CA ALA A 461 19.27 -25.34 17.92
C ALA A 461 20.61 -25.88 18.43
N THR A 462 20.99 -27.10 18.04
CA THR A 462 22.24 -27.71 18.46
C THR A 462 23.44 -26.92 17.95
N VAL A 463 23.50 -26.59 16.65
CA VAL A 463 24.61 -25.84 16.07
C VAL A 463 24.73 -24.45 16.71
N SER A 464 23.60 -23.73 16.89
CA SER A 464 23.60 -22.40 17.50
C SER A 464 24.06 -22.46 18.98
N TRP A 465 23.74 -23.52 19.72
CA TRP A 465 24.14 -23.67 21.12
C TRP A 465 25.65 -23.71 21.29
N PHE A 466 26.36 -24.35 20.34
CA PHE A 466 27.81 -24.54 20.36
C PHE A 466 28.57 -23.54 19.48
N CYS A 467 27.92 -22.58 18.83
CA CYS A 467 28.56 -21.46 18.18
C CYS A 467 28.66 -20.26 19.14
N GLU A 468 29.87 -19.69 19.26
CA GLU A 468 30.19 -18.62 20.24
C GLU A 468 29.36 -17.39 20.03
N PHE A 469 29.29 -16.91 18.78
CA PHE A 469 28.64 -15.65 18.42
C PHE A 469 27.23 -15.82 17.89
N ALA A 470 26.68 -17.04 17.93
CA ALA A 470 25.29 -17.26 17.57
C ALA A 470 24.36 -16.63 18.59
N ASN A 471 23.23 -16.09 18.11
CA ASN A 471 22.22 -15.48 18.98
C ASN A 471 21.67 -16.50 19.98
N PRO A 472 21.40 -16.07 21.23
CA PRO A 472 20.83 -16.93 22.26
C PRO A 472 19.51 -17.54 21.83
N LEU A 473 19.32 -18.84 22.05
CA LEU A 473 18.10 -19.55 21.75
C LEU A 473 17.03 -19.20 22.81
N ILE A 474 15.81 -18.94 22.36
CA ILE A 474 14.64 -18.73 23.22
C ILE A 474 13.84 -20.03 23.29
N LYS A 475 13.46 -20.56 22.13
CA LYS A 475 12.69 -21.80 22.00
C LYS A 475 12.84 -22.41 20.62
N VAL A 476 12.49 -23.69 20.53
CA VAL A 476 12.38 -24.43 19.26
C VAL A 476 10.97 -24.97 19.15
N THR A 477 10.37 -24.90 17.99
CA THR A 477 9.02 -25.41 17.76
C THR A 477 8.88 -26.10 16.41
N ILE A 478 8.08 -27.15 16.39
CA ILE A 478 7.65 -27.83 15.18
C ILE A 478 6.16 -27.58 14.87
N VAL A 479 5.55 -26.60 15.55
CA VAL A 479 4.18 -26.17 15.29
C VAL A 479 4.17 -25.32 14.00
N PRO A 480 3.44 -25.73 12.95
CA PRO A 480 3.43 -25.01 11.70
C PRO A 480 2.80 -23.62 11.85
N ARG A 481 3.53 -22.58 11.41
CA ARG A 481 3.03 -21.19 11.39
C ARG A 481 3.29 -20.56 10.02
N GLY A 482 2.32 -19.87 9.47
CA GLY A 482 2.47 -19.22 8.17
C GLY A 482 2.92 -20.19 7.07
N GLN A 483 4.09 -20.00 6.50
CA GLN A 483 4.72 -20.91 5.53
C GLN A 483 5.72 -21.88 6.17
N ALA A 484 6.18 -21.61 7.38
CA ALA A 484 7.14 -22.43 8.10
C ALA A 484 6.49 -23.67 8.69
N LEU A 485 7.22 -24.80 8.68
CA LEU A 485 6.80 -26.06 9.27
C LEU A 485 7.27 -26.20 10.72
N GLY A 486 8.35 -25.53 11.07
CA GLY A 486 8.94 -25.38 12.38
C GLY A 486 9.76 -24.09 12.42
N ALA A 487 10.32 -23.75 13.56
CA ALA A 487 11.26 -22.65 13.72
C ALA A 487 12.07 -22.76 15.00
N ALA A 488 13.34 -22.44 14.93
CA ALA A 488 14.17 -22.11 16.08
C ALA A 488 14.11 -20.58 16.29
N TRP A 489 13.73 -20.18 17.49
CA TRP A 489 13.58 -18.76 17.86
C TRP A 489 14.79 -18.32 18.66
N TYR A 490 15.38 -17.25 18.20
CA TYR A 490 16.57 -16.66 18.83
C TYR A 490 16.24 -15.28 19.36
N MET A 491 17.03 -14.82 20.32
CA MET A 491 17.07 -13.44 20.80
C MET A 491 18.17 -12.70 20.03
N PRO A 492 17.87 -11.95 18.96
CA PRO A 492 18.91 -11.23 18.25
C PRO A 492 19.55 -10.19 19.19
N GLU A 493 20.88 -10.19 19.22
CA GLU A 493 21.64 -9.22 19.96
C GLU A 493 21.84 -7.95 19.12
N GLU A 494 21.48 -6.80 19.65
CA GLU A 494 21.71 -5.52 18.99
C GLU A 494 23.21 -5.20 19.01
N ARG A 495 23.81 -5.27 17.84
CA ARG A 495 25.24 -5.00 17.63
C ARG A 495 25.38 -3.91 16.56
N PRO A 496 26.01 -2.75 16.90
CA PRO A 496 26.27 -1.68 15.93
C PRO A 496 27.20 -2.13 14.79
N ILE A 497 28.09 -3.11 15.08
CA ILE A 497 29.09 -3.64 14.16
C ILE A 497 29.10 -5.17 14.29
N SER A 498 29.09 -5.87 13.17
CA SER A 498 29.23 -7.33 13.10
C SER A 498 30.62 -7.70 12.62
N THR A 499 31.28 -8.63 13.33
CA THR A 499 32.59 -9.17 12.92
C THR A 499 32.43 -10.32 11.91
N LYS A 500 33.53 -10.69 11.28
CA LYS A 500 33.58 -11.84 10.36
C LYS A 500 33.13 -13.13 11.05
N GLU A 501 33.62 -13.37 12.27
CA GLU A 501 33.33 -14.55 13.07
C GLU A 501 31.84 -14.65 13.42
N GLN A 502 31.20 -13.51 13.76
CA GLN A 502 29.77 -13.45 14.04
C GLN A 502 28.94 -13.82 12.82
N MET A 503 29.27 -13.29 11.65
CA MET A 503 28.58 -13.63 10.41
C MET A 503 28.76 -15.12 10.06
N LEU A 504 29.95 -15.68 10.28
CA LEU A 504 30.20 -17.09 10.06
C LEU A 504 29.39 -17.99 11.01
N ASP A 505 29.30 -17.66 12.29
CA ASP A 505 28.55 -18.44 13.27
C ASP A 505 27.05 -18.38 13.01
N GLU A 506 26.53 -17.21 12.59
CA GLU A 506 25.13 -17.06 12.19
C GLU A 506 24.82 -17.95 10.97
N MET A 507 25.67 -17.91 9.93
CA MET A 507 25.52 -18.76 8.75
C MET A 507 25.65 -20.25 9.08
N CYS A 508 26.58 -20.62 9.99
CA CYS A 508 26.73 -21.99 10.45
C CYS A 508 25.45 -22.51 11.10
N SER A 509 24.82 -21.69 11.95
CA SER A 509 23.56 -22.03 12.62
C SER A 509 22.42 -22.22 11.60
N LEU A 510 22.35 -21.38 10.55
CA LEU A 510 21.38 -21.53 9.46
C LEU A 510 21.56 -22.84 8.69
N LEU A 511 22.79 -23.32 8.53
CA LEU A 511 23.06 -24.56 7.82
C LEU A 511 22.83 -25.81 8.70
N GLY A 512 22.63 -25.64 10.02
CA GLY A 512 22.45 -26.71 11.00
C GLY A 512 21.29 -27.64 10.68
N GLY A 513 20.13 -27.13 10.28
CA GLY A 513 18.96 -27.93 9.91
C GLY A 513 19.24 -28.87 8.74
N ARG A 514 19.81 -28.34 7.66
CA ARG A 514 20.21 -29.13 6.48
C ARG A 514 21.27 -30.17 6.80
N ALA A 515 22.25 -29.82 7.62
CA ALA A 515 23.31 -30.74 8.06
C ALA A 515 22.72 -31.88 8.90
N ALA A 516 21.79 -31.58 9.80
CA ALA A 516 21.10 -32.59 10.62
C ALA A 516 20.26 -33.54 9.76
N GLU A 517 19.50 -33.06 8.79
CA GLU A 517 18.77 -33.92 7.85
C GLU A 517 19.75 -34.94 7.19
N GLN A 518 20.87 -34.46 6.64
CA GLN A 518 21.81 -35.32 5.96
C GLN A 518 22.44 -36.38 6.88
N LEU A 519 22.83 -35.99 8.11
CA LEU A 519 23.51 -36.89 9.04
C LEU A 519 22.57 -37.94 9.65
N PHE A 520 21.36 -37.56 10.03
CA PHE A 520 20.48 -38.41 10.85
C PHE A 520 19.37 -39.08 10.05
N THR A 521 18.98 -38.56 8.89
CA THR A 521 17.98 -39.20 8.03
C THR A 521 18.57 -39.81 6.77
N GLY A 522 19.81 -39.42 6.40
CA GLY A 522 20.45 -39.81 5.14
C GLY A 522 19.83 -39.13 3.90
N HIS A 523 18.82 -38.31 4.08
CA HIS A 523 18.09 -37.60 3.03
C HIS A 523 18.13 -36.10 3.28
N ILE A 524 17.93 -35.34 2.22
CA ILE A 524 17.86 -33.88 2.25
C ILE A 524 16.49 -33.43 1.71
N SER A 525 15.87 -32.50 2.38
CA SER A 525 14.55 -32.02 2.01
C SER A 525 14.56 -30.62 1.40
N THR A 526 13.42 -30.18 0.89
CA THR A 526 13.21 -28.81 0.40
C THR A 526 12.99 -27.82 1.55
N GLY A 527 12.88 -28.28 2.80
CA GLY A 527 12.62 -27.44 3.98
C GLY A 527 13.71 -26.39 4.20
N ALA A 528 14.97 -26.73 3.93
CA ALA A 528 16.12 -25.85 4.09
C ALA A 528 16.26 -24.73 3.02
N MET A 529 15.25 -24.51 2.14
CA MET A 529 15.37 -23.51 1.05
C MET A 529 15.64 -22.11 1.59
N ASN A 530 14.91 -21.67 2.60
CA ASN A 530 15.04 -20.33 3.19
C ASN A 530 16.40 -20.16 3.88
N ASP A 531 16.86 -21.19 4.60
CA ASP A 531 18.14 -21.18 5.32
C ASP A 531 19.31 -21.09 4.35
N LEU A 532 19.26 -21.86 3.26
CA LEU A 532 20.25 -21.79 2.19
C LEU A 532 20.25 -20.43 1.48
N GLU A 533 19.08 -19.86 1.23
CA GLU A 533 18.96 -18.52 0.64
C GLU A 533 19.60 -17.46 1.54
N ARG A 534 19.29 -17.47 2.84
CA ARG A 534 19.85 -16.54 3.83
C ARG A 534 21.35 -16.71 3.98
N ALA A 535 21.83 -17.94 4.13
CA ALA A 535 23.26 -18.23 4.25
C ALA A 535 24.01 -17.80 2.99
N THR A 536 23.49 -18.07 1.79
CA THR A 536 24.12 -17.66 0.53
C THR A 536 24.15 -16.14 0.39
N LYS A 537 23.06 -15.43 0.71
CA LYS A 537 23.02 -13.96 0.69
C LYS A 537 24.02 -13.35 1.66
N ALA A 538 24.12 -13.91 2.87
CA ALA A 538 25.07 -13.43 3.87
C ALA A 538 26.52 -13.64 3.41
N ALA A 539 26.86 -14.82 2.88
CA ALA A 539 28.18 -15.12 2.33
C ALA A 539 28.52 -14.21 1.13
N PHE A 540 27.56 -13.99 0.24
CA PHE A 540 27.70 -13.06 -0.88
C PHE A 540 27.96 -11.62 -0.41
N SER A 541 27.20 -11.15 0.58
CA SER A 541 27.40 -9.81 1.16
C SER A 541 28.77 -9.68 1.84
N MET A 542 29.21 -10.73 2.54
CA MET A 542 30.51 -10.78 3.20
C MET A 542 31.66 -10.65 2.20
N VAL A 543 31.55 -11.28 1.03
CA VAL A 543 32.56 -11.22 -0.04
C VAL A 543 32.49 -9.89 -0.80
N THR A 544 31.29 -9.45 -1.17
CA THR A 544 31.11 -8.34 -2.12
C THR A 544 30.99 -6.97 -1.48
N TYR A 545 30.30 -6.86 -0.32
CA TYR A 545 30.03 -5.57 0.30
C TYR A 545 31.00 -5.24 1.42
N TYR A 546 31.36 -6.25 2.22
CA TYR A 546 32.22 -6.02 3.38
C TYR A 546 33.70 -6.31 3.11
N GLY A 547 34.03 -6.92 1.95
CA GLY A 547 35.42 -7.22 1.58
C GLY A 547 36.12 -8.13 2.59
N MET A 548 35.38 -9.08 3.23
CA MET A 548 35.88 -9.99 4.28
C MET A 548 36.38 -11.33 3.73
N SER A 549 36.63 -11.43 2.42
CA SER A 549 37.18 -12.62 1.76
C SER A 549 38.70 -12.54 1.64
N ASP A 550 39.36 -13.71 1.69
CA ASP A 550 40.80 -13.79 1.56
C ASP A 550 41.30 -13.48 0.13
N LYS A 551 40.49 -13.81 -0.91
CA LYS A 551 40.81 -13.53 -2.32
C LYS A 551 40.44 -12.14 -2.78
N LEU A 552 39.43 -11.52 -2.14
CA LEU A 552 38.91 -10.20 -2.47
C LEU A 552 38.86 -9.32 -1.22
N PRO A 553 39.98 -9.05 -0.56
CA PRO A 553 40.03 -8.29 0.68
C PRO A 553 39.85 -6.79 0.40
N ASN A 554 39.16 -6.08 1.31
CA ASN A 554 39.09 -4.61 1.34
C ASN A 554 38.50 -3.96 0.08
N ILE A 555 37.66 -4.71 -0.66
CA ILE A 555 36.97 -4.21 -1.86
C ILE A 555 35.47 -4.25 -1.58
N CYS A 556 34.76 -3.17 -1.93
CA CYS A 556 33.32 -3.08 -1.87
C CYS A 556 32.74 -2.92 -3.28
N TYR A 557 31.93 -3.88 -3.69
CA TYR A 557 31.21 -3.87 -4.97
C TYR A 557 29.74 -3.45 -4.79
N TYR A 558 29.45 -2.65 -3.77
CA TYR A 558 28.10 -2.15 -3.54
C TYR A 558 27.70 -1.17 -4.65
N ASP A 559 26.67 -1.51 -5.39
CA ASP A 559 26.07 -0.60 -6.39
C ASP A 559 24.69 -0.13 -5.88
N ASN A 560 24.60 1.17 -5.62
CA ASN A 560 23.38 1.83 -5.18
C ASN A 560 22.45 2.17 -6.36
N SER A 561 22.77 1.75 -7.58
CA SER A 561 21.95 2.00 -8.76
C SER A 561 20.81 0.99 -8.85
N GLU A 562 19.59 1.42 -8.57
CA GLU A 562 18.35 0.62 -8.71
C GLU A 562 18.12 0.06 -10.13
N TYR A 563 18.92 0.49 -11.11
CA TYR A 563 18.82 0.14 -12.53
C TYR A 563 20.13 -0.41 -13.12
N GLY A 564 21.02 -0.88 -12.27
CA GLY A 564 22.28 -1.49 -12.72
C GLY A 564 22.00 -2.87 -13.37
N PHE A 565 21.66 -2.87 -14.66
CA PHE A 565 21.66 -4.09 -15.46
C PHE A 565 23.07 -4.67 -15.66
N GLN A 566 24.09 -3.96 -15.20
CA GLN A 566 25.49 -4.38 -15.29
C GLN A 566 26.06 -4.55 -13.89
N LYS A 567 26.65 -5.72 -13.65
CA LYS A 567 27.41 -5.99 -12.43
C LYS A 567 28.57 -4.99 -12.33
N PRO A 568 28.88 -4.42 -11.14
CA PRO A 568 29.97 -3.44 -10.97
C PRO A 568 31.37 -4.10 -11.02
N TYR A 569 31.47 -5.32 -11.52
CA TYR A 569 32.71 -6.11 -11.61
C TYR A 569 32.74 -6.97 -12.87
N SER A 570 33.97 -7.36 -13.27
CA SER A 570 34.23 -8.19 -14.45
C SER A 570 33.74 -9.63 -14.26
N GLU A 571 33.54 -10.38 -15.36
CA GLU A 571 33.19 -11.81 -15.29
C GLU A 571 34.24 -12.64 -14.55
N LYS A 572 35.53 -12.29 -14.65
CA LYS A 572 36.59 -12.93 -13.90
C LYS A 572 36.40 -12.74 -12.39
N THR A 573 36.03 -11.55 -11.96
CA THR A 573 35.73 -11.26 -10.56
C THR A 573 34.45 -11.96 -10.12
N ALA A 574 33.44 -12.07 -10.99
CA ALA A 574 32.22 -12.84 -10.71
C ALA A 574 32.55 -14.31 -10.38
N CYS A 575 33.38 -14.97 -11.20
CA CYS A 575 33.83 -16.34 -10.92
C CYS A 575 34.54 -16.45 -9.56
N LEU A 576 35.40 -15.47 -9.22
CA LEU A 576 36.09 -15.47 -7.93
C LEU A 576 35.11 -15.29 -6.76
N ILE A 577 34.08 -14.44 -6.92
CA ILE A 577 33.04 -14.28 -5.91
C ILE A 577 32.29 -15.60 -5.71
N ASP A 578 31.87 -16.24 -6.82
CA ASP A 578 31.16 -17.53 -6.76
C ASP A 578 31.99 -18.61 -6.08
N GLU A 579 33.31 -18.70 -6.39
CA GLU A 579 34.23 -19.63 -5.73
C GLU A 579 34.37 -19.38 -4.23
N GLU A 580 34.51 -18.10 -3.82
CA GLU A 580 34.68 -17.77 -2.39
C GLU A 580 33.36 -17.98 -1.61
N VAL A 581 32.22 -17.61 -2.18
CA VAL A 581 30.90 -17.88 -1.58
C VAL A 581 30.69 -19.38 -1.39
N LEU A 582 30.95 -20.19 -2.42
CA LEU A 582 30.85 -21.65 -2.36
C LEU A 582 31.80 -22.25 -1.32
N LYS A 583 33.04 -21.76 -1.25
CA LYS A 583 34.02 -22.16 -0.26
C LYS A 583 33.54 -21.89 1.17
N ILE A 584 33.05 -20.67 1.44
CA ILE A 584 32.56 -20.28 2.76
C ILE A 584 31.37 -21.15 3.16
N VAL A 585 30.35 -21.28 2.30
CA VAL A 585 29.16 -22.08 2.61
C VAL A 585 29.52 -23.55 2.87
N ASN A 586 30.40 -24.15 2.06
CA ASN A 586 30.82 -25.55 2.27
C ASN A 586 31.60 -25.72 3.56
N GLN A 587 32.54 -24.83 3.87
CA GLN A 587 33.30 -24.88 5.13
C GLN A 587 32.37 -24.79 6.35
N LEU A 588 31.39 -23.92 6.31
CA LEU A 588 30.42 -23.80 7.41
C LEU A 588 29.47 -24.98 7.48
N TYR A 589 29.11 -25.56 6.34
CA TYR A 589 28.31 -26.77 6.30
C TYR A 589 29.05 -27.97 6.91
N ASP A 590 30.33 -28.11 6.61
CA ASP A 590 31.17 -29.15 7.20
C ASP A 590 31.37 -28.92 8.71
N ARG A 591 31.57 -27.67 9.14
CA ARG A 591 31.60 -27.30 10.57
C ARG A 591 30.31 -27.65 11.29
N ALA A 592 29.16 -27.35 10.68
CA ALA A 592 27.85 -27.71 11.25
C ALA A 592 27.70 -29.23 11.41
N LYS A 593 28.12 -30.02 10.41
CA LYS A 593 28.14 -31.49 10.52
C LYS A 593 29.05 -31.98 11.63
N GLN A 594 30.23 -31.39 11.78
CA GLN A 594 31.14 -31.74 12.85
C GLN A 594 30.51 -31.51 14.24
N ILE A 595 29.92 -30.31 14.47
CA ILE A 595 29.25 -29.99 15.74
C ILE A 595 28.11 -30.98 16.02
N LEU A 596 27.32 -31.32 15.00
CA LEU A 596 26.23 -32.29 15.14
C LEU A 596 26.71 -33.71 15.43
N ASP A 597 27.81 -34.15 14.85
CA ASP A 597 28.37 -35.48 15.10
C ASP A 597 28.99 -35.59 16.52
N GLU A 598 29.67 -34.53 16.98
CA GLU A 598 30.19 -34.43 18.34
C GLU A 598 29.09 -34.47 19.40
N HIS A 599 27.88 -33.92 19.08
CA HIS A 599 26.76 -33.80 20.01
C HIS A 599 25.53 -34.63 19.58
N LYS A 600 25.71 -35.70 18.84
CA LYS A 600 24.64 -36.51 18.26
C LYS A 600 23.62 -37.06 19.24
N GLU A 601 24.04 -37.45 20.45
CA GLU A 601 23.15 -37.98 21.48
C GLU A 601 22.21 -36.89 22.01
N GLY A 602 22.76 -35.72 22.29
CA GLY A 602 21.96 -34.56 22.72
C GLY A 602 21.00 -34.09 21.62
N HIS A 603 21.47 -34.05 20.38
CA HIS A 603 20.62 -33.74 19.22
C HIS A 603 19.42 -34.71 19.08
N ALA A 604 19.69 -36.05 19.25
CA ALA A 604 18.62 -37.04 19.16
C ALA A 604 17.60 -36.89 20.30
N GLN A 605 18.08 -36.60 21.53
CA GLN A 605 17.20 -36.31 22.68
C GLN A 605 16.35 -35.05 22.44
N LEU A 606 16.93 -33.98 21.89
CA LEU A 606 16.22 -32.74 21.58
C LEU A 606 15.18 -32.96 20.47
N ALA A 607 15.55 -33.69 19.41
CA ALA A 607 14.61 -34.04 18.34
C ALA A 607 13.42 -34.85 18.84
N GLN A 608 13.67 -35.85 19.72
CA GLN A 608 12.61 -36.65 20.33
C GLN A 608 11.72 -35.79 21.23
N LEU A 609 12.32 -34.90 22.05
CA LEU A 609 11.57 -34.00 22.92
C LEU A 609 10.67 -33.05 22.11
N LEU A 610 11.14 -32.60 20.93
CA LEU A 610 10.33 -31.79 20.00
C LEU A 610 9.15 -32.58 19.43
N VAL A 611 9.33 -33.86 19.09
CA VAL A 611 8.22 -34.70 18.64
C VAL A 611 7.17 -34.84 19.72
N ASP A 612 7.57 -34.95 21.00
CA ASP A 612 6.70 -35.19 22.14
C ASP A 612 6.00 -33.91 22.63
N LYS A 613 6.74 -32.80 22.78
CA LYS A 613 6.25 -31.55 23.35
C LYS A 613 5.82 -30.51 22.31
N GLU A 614 6.26 -30.66 21.05
CA GLU A 614 6.07 -29.72 19.93
C GLU A 614 6.72 -28.33 20.13
N VAL A 615 6.92 -27.89 21.35
CA VAL A 615 7.63 -26.66 21.74
C VAL A 615 8.60 -26.99 22.86
N VAL A 616 9.84 -26.62 22.70
CA VAL A 616 10.94 -26.82 23.66
C VAL A 616 11.57 -25.46 23.96
N MET A 617 11.68 -25.13 25.25
CA MET A 617 12.26 -23.86 25.69
C MET A 617 13.76 -23.98 25.89
N ALA A 618 14.47 -22.83 25.98
CA ALA A 618 15.93 -22.80 26.18
C ALA A 618 16.39 -23.59 27.41
N GLU A 619 15.61 -23.58 28.51
CA GLU A 619 15.88 -24.31 29.74
C GLU A 619 15.86 -25.83 29.54
N ASP A 620 15.00 -26.34 28.67
CA ASP A 620 14.99 -27.78 28.31
C ASP A 620 16.23 -28.13 27.48
N VAL A 621 16.68 -27.22 26.59
CA VAL A 621 17.91 -27.38 25.79
C VAL A 621 19.15 -27.39 26.71
N GLU A 622 19.17 -26.49 27.71
CA GLU A 622 20.24 -26.44 28.73
C GLU A 622 20.30 -27.72 29.56
N ARG A 623 19.15 -28.36 29.86
CA ARG A 623 19.18 -29.67 30.55
C ARG A 623 19.79 -30.79 29.71
N ILE A 624 19.69 -30.72 28.37
CA ILE A 624 20.22 -31.72 27.44
C ILE A 624 21.74 -31.51 27.22
N PHE A 625 22.14 -30.29 26.90
CA PHE A 625 23.50 -29.95 26.46
C PHE A 625 24.38 -29.38 27.58
N GLY A 626 23.79 -29.08 28.75
CA GLY A 626 24.45 -28.28 29.78
C GLY A 626 24.38 -26.79 29.50
N LYS A 627 24.92 -26.01 30.45
CA LYS A 627 24.98 -24.55 30.32
C LYS A 627 25.74 -24.16 29.05
N ARG A 628 25.22 -23.19 28.30
CA ARG A 628 25.89 -22.68 27.11
C ARG A 628 27.33 -22.26 27.45
N PRO A 629 28.34 -22.69 26.69
CA PRO A 629 29.74 -22.40 26.99
C PRO A 629 30.12 -20.93 26.98
N TRP A 630 29.32 -20.11 26.29
CA TRP A 630 29.58 -18.71 25.98
C TRP A 630 28.56 -17.80 26.66
N SER A 631 29.01 -16.68 27.21
CA SER A 631 28.09 -15.61 27.67
C SER A 631 27.51 -14.87 26.49
N SER A 632 26.23 -14.50 26.59
CA SER A 632 25.66 -13.58 25.61
C SER A 632 26.08 -12.13 25.95
N ARG A 633 26.20 -11.28 24.93
CA ARG A 633 26.45 -9.84 25.13
C ARG A 633 25.44 -9.21 26.09
N THR A 634 24.20 -9.61 26.02
CA THR A 634 23.16 -9.15 26.94
C THR A 634 23.49 -9.52 28.39
N GLN A 635 23.99 -10.76 28.61
CA GLN A 635 24.42 -11.18 29.95
C GLN A 635 25.67 -10.42 30.42
N GLU A 636 26.59 -10.13 29.52
CA GLU A 636 27.78 -9.31 29.82
C GLU A 636 27.40 -7.88 30.20
N LEU A 637 26.53 -7.24 29.42
CA LEU A 637 26.05 -5.89 29.73
C LEU A 637 25.29 -5.83 31.06
N MET A 638 24.43 -6.82 31.35
CA MET A 638 23.76 -6.91 32.66
C MET A 638 24.74 -7.11 33.79
N ALA A 639 25.75 -7.94 33.61
CA ALA A 639 26.78 -8.14 34.63
C ALA A 639 27.66 -6.88 34.83
N GLU A 640 27.84 -6.06 33.80
CA GLU A 640 28.49 -4.76 33.89
C GLU A 640 27.60 -3.72 34.58
N GLU A 641 26.31 -3.65 34.26
CA GLU A 641 25.32 -2.80 34.90
C GLU A 641 25.23 -3.15 36.41
N GLU A 642 25.07 -4.44 36.74
CA GLU A 642 25.03 -4.92 38.12
C GLU A 642 26.32 -4.58 38.91
N LYS A 643 27.48 -4.75 38.22
CA LYS A 643 28.75 -4.31 38.79
C LYS A 643 28.83 -2.82 39.02
N ASN A 644 28.30 -2.04 38.11
CA ASN A 644 28.28 -0.58 38.24
C ASN A 644 27.30 -0.12 39.32
N GLU A 645 26.13 -0.76 39.40
CA GLU A 645 25.18 -0.49 40.52
C GLU A 645 25.78 -0.87 41.90
N LEU A 646 26.36 -2.06 42.00
CA LEU A 646 27.06 -2.50 43.20
C LEU A 646 28.26 -1.57 43.57
N ARG A 647 28.96 -1.04 42.56
CA ARG A 647 30.04 -0.08 42.73
C ARG A 647 29.51 1.26 43.26
N LEU A 648 28.38 1.72 42.75
CA LEU A 648 27.69 2.94 43.20
C LEU A 648 27.11 2.76 44.62
N GLU A 649 26.49 1.60 44.91
CA GLU A 649 25.98 1.29 46.27
C GLU A 649 27.09 1.19 47.32
N ASN A 650 28.24 0.61 46.96
CA ASN A 650 29.39 0.47 47.84
C ASN A 650 30.31 1.70 47.91
N MET A 651 29.99 2.78 47.17
CA MET A 651 30.73 4.03 47.26
C MET A 651 30.43 4.75 48.61
N PRO A 652 31.45 5.29 49.30
CA PRO A 652 31.22 6.13 50.46
C PRO A 652 30.28 7.27 50.10
N GLU A 653 29.29 7.52 50.94
CA GLU A 653 28.24 8.55 50.73
C GLU A 653 28.80 9.94 50.39
N ALA A 654 30.00 10.26 50.92
CA ALA A 654 30.74 11.50 50.61
C ALA A 654 31.23 11.54 49.12
N VAL A 655 31.61 10.40 48.54
CA VAL A 655 32.11 10.32 47.15
C VAL A 655 30.93 10.34 46.18
N ARG A 656 29.82 9.70 46.55
CA ARG A 656 28.58 9.71 45.78
C ARG A 656 27.98 11.10 45.67
N LYS A 657 27.93 11.83 46.80
CA LYS A 657 27.50 13.23 46.82
C LYS A 657 28.43 14.14 46.00
N ALA A 658 29.74 13.91 46.07
CA ALA A 658 30.72 14.69 45.31
C ALA A 658 30.59 14.40 43.78
N GLN A 659 30.22 13.16 43.33
CA GLN A 659 29.94 12.87 41.95
C GLN A 659 28.61 13.47 41.50
N GLU A 660 27.54 13.33 42.27
CA GLU A 660 26.25 13.97 42.01
C GLU A 660 26.35 15.51 41.97
N GLU A 661 27.21 16.10 42.79
CA GLU A 661 27.50 17.54 42.74
C GLU A 661 28.37 17.92 41.54
N HIS A 662 29.30 17.04 41.12
CA HIS A 662 30.12 17.26 39.94
C HIS A 662 29.30 17.12 38.63
N GLU A 663 28.44 16.11 38.53
CA GLU A 663 27.53 15.93 37.41
C GLU A 663 26.50 17.06 37.31
N LYS A 664 25.99 17.54 38.47
CA LYS A 664 25.13 18.74 38.51
C LYS A 664 25.90 19.99 38.11
N ALA A 665 27.15 20.13 38.56
CA ALA A 665 27.98 21.28 38.23
C ALA A 665 28.49 21.24 36.79
N GLU A 666 28.61 20.06 36.15
CA GLU A 666 28.85 19.93 34.69
C GLU A 666 27.59 20.25 33.91
N ALA A 667 26.43 19.75 34.32
CA ALA A 667 25.15 20.09 33.70
C ALA A 667 24.81 21.59 33.85
N GLU A 668 25.10 22.21 35.02
CA GLU A 668 24.97 23.66 35.23
C GLU A 668 26.04 24.48 34.47
N LYS A 669 27.22 23.91 34.17
CA LYS A 669 28.23 24.57 33.37
C LYS A 669 27.90 24.51 31.88
N ASP A 670 27.30 23.44 31.41
CA ASP A 670 26.77 23.38 30.08
C ASP A 670 25.58 24.33 29.88
N ASP A 671 24.69 24.46 30.90
CA ASP A 671 23.62 25.48 30.91
C ASP A 671 24.19 26.95 31.02
N HIS A 672 25.28 27.15 31.74
CA HIS A 672 25.90 28.48 31.90
C HIS A 672 26.93 28.82 30.79
N ALA A 673 27.47 27.83 30.07
CA ALA A 673 28.28 28.11 28.89
C ALA A 673 27.43 28.66 27.74
N GLU A 674 26.12 28.43 27.77
CA GLU A 674 25.17 29.08 26.85
C GLU A 674 24.82 30.50 27.29
N ASP A 675 24.86 30.84 28.60
CA ASP A 675 24.52 32.19 29.12
C ASP A 675 25.72 33.19 29.07
N ASP A 676 26.97 32.74 29.26
CA ASP A 676 28.16 33.59 29.24
C ASP A 676 28.61 34.03 27.81
N THR A 677 28.02 33.47 26.77
CA THR A 677 28.17 33.99 25.41
C THR A 677 27.26 35.19 25.12
N GLU A 678 26.19 35.40 25.90
CA GLU A 678 25.29 36.56 25.72
C GLU A 678 25.80 37.87 26.35
N ASP A 679 26.68 37.83 27.37
CA ASP A 679 27.14 39.03 28.05
C ASP A 679 28.44 39.64 27.48
N LYS A 680 29.18 38.94 26.62
CA LYS A 680 30.39 39.47 25.97
C LYS A 680 30.15 40.20 24.66
N GLU A 681 28.93 40.26 24.14
CA GLU A 681 28.55 41.06 22.97
C GLU A 681 27.81 42.37 23.35
N LYS A 682 27.77 42.75 24.64
CA LYS A 682 27.14 44.00 25.08
C LYS A 682 28.14 45.06 25.59
N GLU A 683 29.47 44.86 25.37
CA GLU A 683 30.44 45.95 25.55
C GLU A 683 31.04 46.44 24.23
#